data_ed4e403c802abdcd509b932033328c90
#
_entry.id   ed4e403c802abdcd509b932033328c90
#
_cell.length_a   1.000
_cell.length_b   1.000
_cell.length_c   1.000
_cell.angle_alpha   90.00
_cell.angle_beta   90.00
_cell.angle_gamma   90.00
#
_symmetry.space_group_name_H-M   'P 1'
#
loop_
_entity.id
_entity.type
_entity.pdbx_description
1 polymer ?
#
loop_
_entity_poly.entity_id
_entity_poly.type
_entity_poly.pdbx_seq_one_letter_code
_entity_poly.pdbx_strand_id
1 'polypeptide(L)'
;MKQAQVLVAALTLGAVGLSGSRARADEVDDYVKKLIDLDQRVHLMALEFKETPPPTPDAADRRVLDAQVQLSVKNYDEAATMALDVVEKYPNSRAYDDALYLLGEALFQARDFYSARHYLQEAVAKNNGSKSEQQALQRLVEVALHTGDYENVDAYLTRLQNVPASAMEPTVPYVRGKYYFFRGRLDDAAMVFTSIPATNPYYFQARYFLATIQVKRGDLAGATNSFDDLLKRQAPDDTGKDIQDLARLAIARIYYERSQFDKAIEAYASIGRQSTYWSEALREQAWTYIKAKDWQRAYRSVNLLLLYDPDTADAPDLRLLEGNLQLRMSNFYLASDEFSKVRDEFEPIHRQLQQVIVKSQTDPAYFDSLVGKSLDKFDIGMFVPPTAAKWVKSEPDVARMMALATDVGEMQRDLADSQKLVERIEHVMQGSGRVGIFPDLASARTKAIEMTNLVVETREKFERKIRAIIDSVLTGDERKQLDHLAIERDGFERQTNRPTTDEGVQAHERTMKGQFAELDQQVSEMNVEIQALEAQLVAVEQYYRVSRSEQKIRPEDIEGPVRDMRTTIDELRAMHDKLREEIADATHDAATSGSADQAEHETALKLSDVLRQELAIEQKAALRLSGTDRAQVDRINDLLARCDAIDVQLNAFDKRVEGQVGVRIATVTRYLSGAKEQLALAGEKLGSVLDESKSLGGGLAQAMFTRVAEKFYDLVVRSDVGIIDVSWGLKDQKTQAVTKLTSLKNLELKALDEDFRKVLEEDK
;
A
#
# COMPACT_ATOMS: atom_id res chain seq x y z
N MET A 1 -40.64 17.67 -26.48
CA MET A 1 -41.33 18.59 -27.43
C MET A 1 -42.62 19.11 -26.78
N LYS A 2 -42.59 20.33 -26.27
CA LYS A 2 -43.72 21.29 -26.22
C LYS A 2 -43.10 22.61 -25.78
N GLN A 3 -43.21 23.54 -26.68
CA GLN A 3 -42.74 24.91 -26.61
C GLN A 3 -43.41 25.66 -25.46
N ALA A 4 -42.64 26.27 -24.57
CA ALA A 4 -43.06 27.38 -23.75
C ALA A 4 -42.62 28.64 -24.46
N GLN A 5 -43.54 29.33 -25.10
CA GLN A 5 -43.36 30.66 -25.69
C GLN A 5 -43.19 31.65 -24.52
N VAL A 6 -42.00 32.24 -24.42
CA VAL A 6 -41.75 33.38 -23.53
C VAL A 6 -42.20 34.63 -24.27
N LEU A 7 -43.17 35.33 -23.72
CA LEU A 7 -43.69 36.60 -24.16
C LEU A 7 -42.65 37.70 -23.99
N VAL A 8 -41.94 38.09 -25.03
CA VAL A 8 -41.07 39.27 -25.02
C VAL A 8 -41.97 40.49 -25.26
N ALA A 9 -42.27 41.26 -24.23
CA ALA A 9 -42.88 42.56 -24.37
C ALA A 9 -41.83 43.59 -24.82
N ALA A 10 -41.77 43.81 -26.12
CA ALA A 10 -41.00 44.91 -26.69
C ALA A 10 -41.72 46.25 -26.44
N LEU A 11 -41.21 47.08 -25.55
CA LEU A 11 -41.58 48.46 -25.44
C LEU A 11 -40.76 49.30 -26.42
N THR A 12 -41.38 49.68 -27.56
CA THR A 12 -40.86 50.71 -28.44
C THR A 12 -41.08 52.08 -27.82
N LEU A 13 -40.02 52.74 -27.39
CA LEU A 13 -40.03 54.16 -27.02
C LEU A 13 -39.66 55.02 -28.23
N GLY A 14 -40.59 55.88 -28.60
CA GLY A 14 -40.45 56.84 -29.66
C GLY A 14 -39.38 57.90 -29.41
N ALA A 15 -38.57 58.19 -30.39
CA ALA A 15 -37.55 59.21 -30.43
C ALA A 15 -38.17 60.63 -30.48
N VAL A 16 -37.90 61.44 -29.45
CA VAL A 16 -37.98 62.91 -29.60
C VAL A 16 -36.61 63.47 -29.15
N GLY A 17 -35.98 64.14 -30.05
CA GLY A 17 -34.62 64.65 -29.94
C GLY A 17 -34.47 65.84 -29.00
N LEU A 18 -33.33 65.82 -28.30
CA LEU A 18 -32.64 67.01 -27.78
C LEU A 18 -31.15 66.65 -27.62
N SER A 19 -30.31 67.33 -28.32
CA SER A 19 -28.89 67.16 -28.44
C SER A 19 -28.09 67.72 -27.23
N GLY A 20 -28.12 67.03 -26.14
CA GLY A 20 -27.38 67.32 -24.89
C GLY A 20 -27.46 66.18 -23.90
N SER A 21 -28.37 65.23 -24.07
CA SER A 21 -28.66 64.13 -23.16
C SER A 21 -28.21 62.73 -23.64
N ARG A 22 -27.65 62.62 -24.86
CA ARG A 22 -27.31 61.30 -25.44
C ARG A 22 -26.20 60.55 -24.66
N ALA A 23 -25.14 61.22 -24.19
CA ALA A 23 -24.07 60.54 -23.45
C ALA A 23 -24.52 60.05 -22.07
N ARG A 24 -25.45 60.74 -21.38
CA ARG A 24 -26.00 60.28 -20.08
C ARG A 24 -27.11 59.21 -20.23
N ALA A 25 -27.82 59.18 -21.36
CA ALA A 25 -28.83 58.15 -21.65
C ALA A 25 -28.15 56.80 -21.99
N ASP A 26 -27.05 56.80 -22.73
CA ASP A 26 -26.30 55.58 -23.06
C ASP A 26 -25.76 54.82 -21.83
N GLU A 27 -25.30 55.53 -20.82
CA GLU A 27 -24.80 54.92 -19.57
C GLU A 27 -25.90 54.23 -18.74
N VAL A 28 -27.08 54.80 -18.63
CA VAL A 28 -28.20 54.18 -17.87
C VAL A 28 -28.74 52.96 -18.64
N ASP A 29 -28.77 53.03 -19.98
CA ASP A 29 -29.16 51.89 -20.78
C ASP A 29 -28.18 50.72 -20.72
N ASP A 30 -26.90 50.96 -20.50
CA ASP A 30 -25.90 49.92 -20.25
C ASP A 30 -26.13 49.23 -18.89
N TYR A 31 -26.46 50.00 -17.84
CA TYR A 31 -26.84 49.38 -16.56
C TYR A 31 -28.14 48.59 -16.60
N VAL A 32 -29.12 48.99 -17.40
CA VAL A 32 -30.34 48.23 -17.64
C VAL A 32 -29.99 46.87 -18.22
N LYS A 33 -29.12 46.82 -19.24
CA LYS A 33 -28.68 45.56 -19.85
C LYS A 33 -27.95 44.66 -18.84
N LYS A 34 -27.03 45.22 -18.04
CA LYS A 34 -26.30 44.47 -17.01
C LYS A 34 -27.24 43.90 -15.97
N LEU A 35 -28.22 44.64 -15.47
CA LEU A 35 -29.21 44.15 -14.52
C LEU A 35 -30.12 43.05 -15.11
N ILE A 36 -30.51 43.18 -16.38
CA ILE A 36 -31.28 42.12 -17.04
C ILE A 36 -30.44 40.84 -17.18
N ASP A 37 -29.18 40.96 -17.55
CA ASP A 37 -28.26 39.83 -17.64
C ASP A 37 -28.08 39.18 -16.27
N LEU A 38 -27.85 39.98 -15.23
CA LEU A 38 -27.68 39.49 -13.86
C LEU A 38 -28.94 38.77 -13.33
N ASP A 39 -30.14 39.34 -13.56
CA ASP A 39 -31.43 38.71 -13.18
C ASP A 39 -31.63 37.38 -13.91
N GLN A 40 -31.26 37.29 -15.19
CA GLN A 40 -31.28 36.03 -15.93
C GLN A 40 -30.29 35.01 -15.39
N ARG A 41 -29.07 35.42 -15.06
CA ARG A 41 -28.05 34.54 -14.48
C ARG A 41 -28.49 33.99 -13.12
N VAL A 42 -29.01 34.82 -12.23
CA VAL A 42 -29.56 34.41 -10.95
C VAL A 42 -30.73 33.43 -11.10
N HIS A 43 -31.63 33.72 -12.05
CA HIS A 43 -32.76 32.83 -12.32
C HIS A 43 -32.30 31.47 -12.86
N LEU A 44 -31.34 31.44 -13.78
CA LEU A 44 -30.79 30.21 -14.33
C LEU A 44 -30.05 29.43 -13.24
N MET A 45 -29.21 30.06 -12.39
CA MET A 45 -28.55 29.45 -11.29
C MET A 45 -29.55 28.79 -10.33
N ALA A 46 -30.64 29.44 -9.99
CA ALA A 46 -31.70 28.91 -9.13
C ALA A 46 -32.45 27.73 -9.74
N LEU A 47 -32.58 27.67 -11.07
CA LEU A 47 -33.20 26.56 -11.81
C LEU A 47 -32.26 25.37 -11.98
N GLU A 48 -30.96 25.61 -12.20
CA GLU A 48 -29.95 24.59 -12.40
C GLU A 48 -29.54 23.92 -11.08
N PHE A 49 -29.76 24.58 -9.94
CA PHE A 49 -29.43 24.07 -8.64
C PHE A 49 -30.26 22.82 -8.30
N LYS A 50 -29.59 21.69 -8.22
CA LYS A 50 -30.18 20.40 -7.86
C LYS A 50 -29.92 20.11 -6.38
N GLU A 51 -30.99 19.88 -5.65
CA GLU A 51 -30.94 19.59 -4.19
C GLU A 51 -30.25 18.24 -3.89
N THR A 52 -30.35 17.29 -4.80
CA THR A 52 -29.57 16.05 -4.76
C THR A 52 -28.69 16.00 -6.00
N PRO A 53 -27.36 15.77 -5.86
CA PRO A 53 -26.57 15.45 -7.04
C PRO A 53 -27.21 14.22 -7.69
N PRO A 54 -27.46 14.20 -9.00
CA PRO A 54 -27.89 12.98 -9.64
C PRO A 54 -26.81 11.94 -9.37
N PRO A 55 -27.18 10.71 -8.98
CA PRO A 55 -26.19 9.64 -8.97
C PRO A 55 -25.58 9.65 -10.36
N THR A 56 -24.26 9.87 -10.46
CA THR A 56 -23.58 9.76 -11.74
C THR A 56 -23.83 8.33 -12.20
N PRO A 57 -24.49 8.10 -13.34
CA PRO A 57 -24.90 6.76 -13.77
C PRO A 57 -23.72 5.77 -13.80
N ASP A 58 -22.49 6.30 -13.90
CA ASP A 58 -21.25 5.56 -14.05
C ASP A 58 -20.36 5.57 -12.78
N ALA A 59 -20.87 6.02 -11.61
CA ALA A 59 -20.04 6.13 -10.42
C ALA A 59 -19.52 4.76 -9.93
N ALA A 60 -20.39 3.75 -9.91
CA ALA A 60 -20.01 2.39 -9.56
C ALA A 60 -19.03 1.79 -10.57
N ASP A 61 -19.28 1.99 -11.88
CA ASP A 61 -18.39 1.48 -12.94
C ASP A 61 -16.99 2.12 -12.87
N ARG A 62 -16.90 3.44 -12.59
CA ARG A 62 -15.61 4.12 -12.39
C ARG A 62 -14.88 3.59 -11.18
N ARG A 63 -15.58 3.43 -10.06
CA ARG A 63 -14.99 2.93 -8.82
C ARG A 63 -14.44 1.51 -8.97
N VAL A 64 -15.15 0.64 -9.72
CA VAL A 64 -14.67 -0.70 -10.09
C VAL A 64 -13.42 -0.61 -10.98
N LEU A 65 -13.38 0.31 -11.93
CA LEU A 65 -12.20 0.52 -12.77
C LEU A 65 -11.00 1.01 -11.93
N ASP A 66 -11.22 1.93 -11.01
CA ASP A 66 -10.19 2.41 -10.09
C ASP A 66 -9.65 1.26 -9.23
N ALA A 67 -10.55 0.41 -8.68
CA ALA A 67 -10.16 -0.80 -7.94
C ALA A 67 -9.31 -1.77 -8.80
N GLN A 68 -9.66 -1.96 -10.08
CA GLN A 68 -8.87 -2.78 -11.01
C GLN A 68 -7.47 -2.20 -11.25
N VAL A 69 -7.35 -0.87 -11.36
CA VAL A 69 -6.06 -0.20 -11.49
C VAL A 69 -5.21 -0.44 -10.24
N GLN A 70 -5.75 -0.22 -9.04
CA GLN A 70 -5.03 -0.46 -7.79
C GLN A 70 -4.59 -1.92 -7.64
N LEU A 71 -5.45 -2.87 -7.99
CA LEU A 71 -5.12 -4.30 -8.01
C LEU A 71 -3.94 -4.60 -8.96
N SER A 72 -3.92 -3.95 -10.14
CA SER A 72 -2.87 -4.14 -11.14
C SER A 72 -1.50 -3.64 -10.69
N VAL A 73 -1.47 -2.57 -9.89
CA VAL A 73 -0.24 -2.02 -9.28
C VAL A 73 0.10 -2.66 -7.93
N LYS A 74 -0.64 -3.73 -7.54
CA LYS A 74 -0.47 -4.50 -6.30
C LYS A 74 -0.77 -3.73 -5.01
N ASN A 75 -1.54 -2.66 -5.11
CA ASN A 75 -2.06 -1.94 -3.96
C ASN A 75 -3.39 -2.60 -3.53
N TYR A 76 -3.28 -3.72 -2.82
CA TYR A 76 -4.41 -4.61 -2.54
C TYR A 76 -5.42 -4.02 -1.56
N ASP A 77 -4.96 -3.29 -0.55
CA ASP A 77 -5.81 -2.70 0.48
C ASP A 77 -6.70 -1.59 -0.10
N GLU A 78 -6.11 -0.73 -0.93
CA GLU A 78 -6.84 0.32 -1.63
C GLU A 78 -7.83 -0.26 -2.65
N ALA A 79 -7.42 -1.32 -3.38
CA ALA A 79 -8.31 -2.03 -4.29
C ALA A 79 -9.51 -2.64 -3.55
N ALA A 80 -9.28 -3.26 -2.38
CA ALA A 80 -10.33 -3.82 -1.54
C ALA A 80 -11.28 -2.74 -1.04
N THR A 81 -10.75 -1.62 -0.55
CA THR A 81 -11.54 -0.48 -0.07
C THR A 81 -12.44 0.11 -1.16
N MET A 82 -11.89 0.30 -2.37
CA MET A 82 -12.66 0.81 -3.52
C MET A 82 -13.75 -0.15 -3.97
N ALA A 83 -13.46 -1.45 -3.98
CA ALA A 83 -14.44 -2.47 -4.34
C ALA A 83 -15.54 -2.60 -3.27
N LEU A 84 -15.19 -2.54 -1.99
CA LEU A 84 -16.12 -2.56 -0.86
C LEU A 84 -17.09 -1.36 -0.91
N ASP A 85 -16.57 -0.16 -1.26
CA ASP A 85 -17.40 1.04 -1.46
C ASP A 85 -18.53 0.80 -2.48
N VAL A 86 -18.25 0.05 -3.55
CA VAL A 86 -19.28 -0.31 -4.54
C VAL A 86 -20.27 -1.32 -3.98
N VAL A 87 -19.78 -2.33 -3.26
CA VAL A 87 -20.63 -3.36 -2.63
C VAL A 87 -21.60 -2.74 -1.63
N GLU A 88 -21.15 -1.80 -0.82
CA GLU A 88 -22.00 -1.20 0.21
C GLU A 88 -22.94 -0.12 -0.34
N LYS A 89 -22.46 0.75 -1.24
CA LYS A 89 -23.22 1.93 -1.68
C LYS A 89 -24.05 1.68 -2.95
N TYR A 90 -23.66 0.71 -3.78
CA TYR A 90 -24.29 0.47 -5.08
C TYR A 90 -24.76 -0.98 -5.29
N PRO A 91 -25.53 -1.58 -4.33
CA PRO A 91 -25.88 -3.00 -4.38
C PRO A 91 -26.76 -3.40 -5.57
N ASN A 92 -27.41 -2.42 -6.23
CA ASN A 92 -28.25 -2.63 -7.40
C ASN A 92 -27.55 -2.22 -8.71
N SER A 93 -26.27 -1.87 -8.69
CA SER A 93 -25.56 -1.51 -9.91
C SER A 93 -25.18 -2.76 -10.73
N ARG A 94 -24.99 -2.59 -12.02
CA ARG A 94 -24.46 -3.65 -12.88
C ARG A 94 -23.04 -4.05 -12.54
N ALA A 95 -22.29 -3.15 -11.88
CA ALA A 95 -20.90 -3.34 -11.47
C ALA A 95 -20.76 -4.10 -10.13
N TYR A 96 -21.88 -4.42 -9.46
CA TYR A 96 -21.89 -5.06 -8.15
C TYR A 96 -21.19 -6.42 -8.15
N ASP A 97 -21.47 -7.27 -9.13
CA ASP A 97 -20.88 -8.61 -9.22
C ASP A 97 -19.38 -8.55 -9.50
N ASP A 98 -18.95 -7.59 -10.33
CA ASP A 98 -17.53 -7.34 -10.60
C ASP A 98 -16.82 -6.79 -9.35
N ALA A 99 -17.48 -5.92 -8.58
CA ALA A 99 -16.96 -5.39 -7.32
C ALA A 99 -16.76 -6.49 -6.27
N LEU A 100 -17.73 -7.40 -6.11
CA LEU A 100 -17.62 -8.54 -5.19
C LEU A 100 -16.43 -9.45 -5.54
N TYR A 101 -16.25 -9.74 -6.83
CA TYR A 101 -15.11 -10.51 -7.29
C TYR A 101 -13.79 -9.78 -7.02
N LEU A 102 -13.71 -8.49 -7.37
CA LEU A 102 -12.49 -7.70 -7.16
C LEU A 102 -12.13 -7.55 -5.69
N LEU A 103 -13.12 -7.38 -4.81
CA LEU A 103 -12.93 -7.38 -3.37
C LEU A 103 -12.34 -8.70 -2.89
N GLY A 104 -12.94 -9.82 -3.28
CA GLY A 104 -12.44 -11.14 -2.96
C GLY A 104 -11.05 -11.43 -3.54
N GLU A 105 -10.76 -10.93 -4.75
CA GLU A 105 -9.44 -11.05 -5.38
C GLU A 105 -8.38 -10.23 -4.64
N ALA A 106 -8.67 -8.97 -4.30
CA ALA A 106 -7.77 -8.10 -3.57
C ALA A 106 -7.41 -8.68 -2.20
N LEU A 107 -8.40 -9.15 -1.45
CA LEU A 107 -8.20 -9.82 -0.15
C LEU A 107 -7.39 -11.13 -0.29
N PHE A 108 -7.63 -11.91 -1.36
CA PHE A 108 -6.84 -13.10 -1.63
C PHE A 108 -5.36 -12.77 -1.87
N GLN A 109 -5.08 -11.72 -2.65
CA GLN A 109 -3.72 -11.27 -2.93
C GLN A 109 -3.04 -10.68 -1.68
N ALA A 110 -3.80 -10.03 -0.80
CA ALA A 110 -3.37 -9.59 0.53
C ALA A 110 -3.19 -10.75 1.53
N ARG A 111 -3.49 -12.00 1.13
CA ARG A 111 -3.48 -13.23 1.93
C ARG A 111 -4.54 -13.33 3.01
N ASP A 112 -5.52 -12.46 3.03
CA ASP A 112 -6.72 -12.63 3.86
C ASP A 112 -7.69 -13.62 3.20
N PHE A 113 -7.38 -14.90 3.34
CA PHE A 113 -8.12 -15.99 2.69
C PHE A 113 -9.52 -16.17 3.27
N TYR A 114 -9.78 -15.80 4.51
CA TYR A 114 -11.08 -15.95 5.16
C TYR A 114 -12.07 -14.89 4.68
N SER A 115 -11.67 -13.62 4.67
CA SER A 115 -12.50 -12.55 4.12
C SER A 115 -12.68 -12.70 2.60
N ALA A 116 -11.61 -13.07 1.88
CA ALA A 116 -11.70 -13.39 0.46
C ALA A 116 -12.76 -14.47 0.18
N ARG A 117 -12.76 -15.55 0.96
CA ARG A 117 -13.77 -16.62 0.86
C ARG A 117 -15.19 -16.09 1.02
N HIS A 118 -15.42 -15.25 2.03
CA HIS A 118 -16.73 -14.68 2.29
C HIS A 118 -17.28 -13.93 1.09
N TYR A 119 -16.57 -12.96 0.58
CA TYR A 119 -17.02 -12.13 -0.55
C TYR A 119 -17.08 -12.91 -1.87
N LEU A 120 -16.15 -13.84 -2.11
CA LEU A 120 -16.20 -14.71 -3.27
C LEU A 120 -17.41 -15.67 -3.22
N GLN A 121 -17.80 -16.16 -2.04
CA GLN A 121 -19.03 -16.96 -1.88
C GLN A 121 -20.27 -16.13 -2.20
N GLU A 122 -20.29 -14.86 -1.80
CA GLU A 122 -21.38 -13.94 -2.15
C GLU A 122 -21.40 -13.67 -3.67
N ALA A 123 -20.25 -13.46 -4.31
CA ALA A 123 -20.16 -13.28 -5.75
C ALA A 123 -20.74 -14.47 -6.54
N VAL A 124 -20.57 -15.71 -6.05
CA VAL A 124 -21.09 -16.91 -6.72
C VAL A 124 -22.51 -17.26 -6.32
N ALA A 125 -23.11 -16.60 -5.32
CA ALA A 125 -24.45 -16.93 -4.83
C ALA A 125 -25.56 -16.69 -5.88
N LYS A 126 -25.38 -15.71 -6.77
CA LYS A 126 -26.36 -15.36 -7.81
C LYS A 126 -26.48 -16.40 -8.93
N ASN A 127 -25.45 -17.22 -9.15
CA ASN A 127 -25.42 -18.28 -10.16
C ASN A 127 -25.85 -17.80 -11.56
N ASN A 128 -25.30 -16.66 -12.01
CA ASN A 128 -25.67 -15.99 -13.27
C ASN A 128 -24.79 -16.36 -14.46
N GLY A 129 -23.75 -17.16 -14.28
CA GLY A 129 -22.80 -17.59 -15.32
C GLY A 129 -21.89 -16.46 -15.84
N SER A 130 -21.81 -15.34 -15.11
CA SER A 130 -20.97 -14.19 -15.50
C SER A 130 -19.47 -14.56 -15.49
N LYS A 131 -18.66 -13.73 -16.12
CA LYS A 131 -17.20 -13.87 -16.07
C LYS A 131 -16.68 -13.76 -14.63
N SER A 132 -17.15 -12.79 -13.89
CA SER A 132 -16.78 -12.54 -12.51
C SER A 132 -17.16 -13.72 -11.61
N GLU A 133 -18.30 -14.37 -11.83
CA GLU A 133 -18.67 -15.60 -11.14
C GLU A 133 -17.71 -16.75 -11.43
N GLN A 134 -17.31 -16.94 -12.69
CA GLN A 134 -16.35 -17.99 -13.04
C GLN A 134 -15.00 -17.77 -12.38
N GLN A 135 -14.54 -16.52 -12.37
CA GLN A 135 -13.30 -16.12 -11.72
C GLN A 135 -13.37 -16.30 -10.20
N ALA A 136 -14.51 -15.96 -9.59
CA ALA A 136 -14.76 -16.15 -8.17
C ALA A 136 -14.80 -17.64 -7.79
N LEU A 137 -15.47 -18.49 -8.58
CA LEU A 137 -15.48 -19.95 -8.37
C LEU A 137 -14.07 -20.54 -8.42
N GLN A 138 -13.26 -20.12 -9.40
CA GLN A 138 -11.87 -20.51 -9.52
C GLN A 138 -11.04 -20.09 -8.31
N ARG A 139 -11.20 -18.85 -7.87
CA ARG A 139 -10.47 -18.32 -6.72
C ARG A 139 -10.87 -19.01 -5.43
N LEU A 140 -12.14 -19.39 -5.26
CA LEU A 140 -12.60 -20.20 -4.12
C LEU A 140 -11.91 -21.58 -4.06
N VAL A 141 -11.64 -22.20 -5.20
CA VAL A 141 -10.84 -23.44 -5.22
C VAL A 141 -9.40 -23.18 -4.78
N GLU A 142 -8.81 -22.07 -5.17
CA GLU A 142 -7.45 -21.69 -4.73
C GLU A 142 -7.41 -21.35 -3.24
N VAL A 143 -8.39 -20.61 -2.72
CA VAL A 143 -8.55 -20.37 -1.27
C VAL A 143 -8.58 -21.68 -0.51
N ALA A 144 -9.37 -22.67 -0.99
CA ALA A 144 -9.44 -23.98 -0.36
C ALA A 144 -8.08 -24.72 -0.35
N LEU A 145 -7.27 -24.57 -1.40
CA LEU A 145 -5.92 -25.14 -1.45
C LEU A 145 -4.96 -24.46 -0.45
N HIS A 146 -5.15 -23.17 -0.16
CA HIS A 146 -4.34 -22.45 0.81
C HIS A 146 -4.76 -22.71 2.27
N THR A 147 -6.06 -22.76 2.52
CA THR A 147 -6.60 -22.93 3.86
C THR A 147 -6.71 -24.40 4.30
N GLY A 148 -6.67 -25.33 3.35
CA GLY A 148 -6.96 -26.75 3.60
C GLY A 148 -8.44 -27.05 3.85
N ASP A 149 -9.33 -26.07 3.74
CA ASP A 149 -10.77 -26.24 3.88
C ASP A 149 -11.42 -26.47 2.51
N TYR A 150 -11.80 -27.70 2.28
CA TYR A 150 -12.35 -28.16 0.99
C TYR A 150 -13.89 -28.22 0.96
N GLU A 151 -14.56 -27.60 1.91
CA GLU A 151 -16.02 -27.54 1.92
C GLU A 151 -16.54 -26.87 0.63
N ASN A 152 -17.55 -27.47 0.00
CA ASN A 152 -18.19 -27.01 -1.24
C ASN A 152 -17.33 -26.98 -2.50
N VAL A 153 -16.04 -27.35 -2.47
CA VAL A 153 -15.15 -27.26 -3.65
C VAL A 153 -15.63 -28.12 -4.82
N ASP A 154 -16.13 -29.34 -4.55
CA ASP A 154 -16.67 -30.20 -5.61
C ASP A 154 -17.91 -29.57 -6.30
N ALA A 155 -18.75 -28.83 -5.55
CA ALA A 155 -19.87 -28.08 -6.12
C ALA A 155 -19.36 -26.92 -7.00
N TYR A 156 -18.35 -26.18 -6.57
CA TYR A 156 -17.73 -25.11 -7.38
C TYR A 156 -17.13 -25.66 -8.68
N LEU A 157 -16.42 -26.79 -8.60
CA LEU A 157 -15.86 -27.43 -9.78
C LEU A 157 -16.93 -27.95 -10.75
N THR A 158 -18.05 -28.48 -10.23
CA THR A 158 -19.17 -28.91 -11.04
C THR A 158 -19.80 -27.75 -11.80
N ARG A 159 -19.95 -26.58 -11.14
CA ARG A 159 -20.42 -25.36 -11.81
C ARG A 159 -19.47 -24.90 -12.91
N LEU A 160 -18.15 -24.90 -12.66
CA LEU A 160 -17.13 -24.57 -13.64
C LEU A 160 -17.11 -25.53 -14.85
N GLN A 161 -17.43 -26.82 -14.65
CA GLN A 161 -17.50 -27.80 -15.75
C GLN A 161 -18.70 -27.57 -16.68
N ASN A 162 -19.78 -26.98 -16.19
CA ASN A 162 -20.98 -26.69 -16.96
C ASN A 162 -20.83 -25.42 -17.83
N VAL A 163 -19.74 -24.68 -17.66
CA VAL A 163 -19.45 -23.52 -18.51
C VAL A 163 -19.07 -23.99 -19.92
N PRO A 164 -19.66 -23.43 -20.97
CA PRO A 164 -19.30 -23.76 -22.35
C PRO A 164 -17.81 -23.52 -22.62
N ALA A 165 -17.17 -24.42 -23.35
CA ALA A 165 -15.73 -24.32 -23.65
C ALA A 165 -15.29 -23.00 -24.28
N SER A 166 -16.19 -22.35 -25.05
CA SER A 166 -15.96 -21.03 -25.66
C SER A 166 -15.97 -19.86 -24.68
N ALA A 167 -16.58 -20.05 -23.50
CA ALA A 167 -16.69 -19.04 -22.44
C ALA A 167 -15.82 -19.37 -21.21
N MET A 168 -15.14 -20.53 -21.24
CA MET A 168 -14.33 -20.99 -20.10
C MET A 168 -12.99 -20.24 -20.06
N GLU A 169 -12.68 -19.66 -18.91
CA GLU A 169 -11.39 -19.01 -18.67
C GLU A 169 -10.23 -20.03 -18.77
N PRO A 170 -9.10 -19.66 -19.37
CA PRO A 170 -7.95 -20.55 -19.56
C PRO A 170 -7.37 -21.15 -18.27
N THR A 171 -7.57 -20.48 -17.12
CA THR A 171 -7.11 -20.91 -15.80
C THR A 171 -7.93 -22.05 -15.20
N VAL A 172 -9.22 -22.16 -15.54
CA VAL A 172 -10.16 -23.12 -14.94
C VAL A 172 -9.69 -24.57 -15.01
N PRO A 173 -9.29 -25.13 -16.17
CA PRO A 173 -8.79 -26.50 -16.22
C PRO A 173 -7.49 -26.68 -15.43
N TYR A 174 -6.64 -25.68 -15.37
CA TYR A 174 -5.40 -25.75 -14.60
C TYR A 174 -5.66 -25.81 -13.08
N VAL A 175 -6.52 -24.92 -12.55
CA VAL A 175 -6.88 -24.92 -11.11
C VAL A 175 -7.58 -26.21 -10.72
N ARG A 176 -8.47 -26.73 -11.57
CA ARG A 176 -9.11 -28.03 -11.36
C ARG A 176 -8.11 -29.19 -11.30
N GLY A 177 -7.14 -29.19 -12.20
CA GLY A 177 -6.05 -30.17 -12.19
C GLY A 177 -5.22 -30.11 -10.92
N LYS A 178 -4.87 -28.89 -10.45
CA LYS A 178 -4.19 -28.67 -9.16
C LYS A 178 -4.99 -29.25 -7.98
N TYR A 179 -6.26 -28.94 -7.91
CA TYR A 179 -7.13 -29.47 -6.85
C TYR A 179 -7.10 -31.00 -6.80
N TYR A 180 -7.32 -31.68 -7.95
CA TYR A 180 -7.25 -33.14 -8.00
C TYR A 180 -5.88 -33.68 -7.61
N PHE A 181 -4.80 -33.03 -8.04
CA PHE A 181 -3.43 -33.41 -7.69
C PHE A 181 -3.18 -33.35 -6.17
N PHE A 182 -3.55 -32.25 -5.53
CA PHE A 182 -3.35 -32.08 -4.08
C PHE A 182 -4.30 -32.96 -3.25
N ARG A 183 -5.45 -33.33 -3.80
CA ARG A 183 -6.36 -34.33 -3.21
C ARG A 183 -5.94 -35.79 -3.44
N GLY A 184 -4.80 -36.01 -4.11
CA GLY A 184 -4.31 -37.37 -4.42
C GLY A 184 -5.09 -38.07 -5.53
N ARG A 185 -6.02 -37.40 -6.20
CA ARG A 185 -6.81 -37.94 -7.34
C ARG A 185 -5.98 -37.83 -8.63
N LEU A 186 -4.89 -38.61 -8.69
CA LEU A 186 -3.87 -38.46 -9.72
C LEU A 186 -4.38 -38.79 -11.14
N ASP A 187 -5.36 -39.67 -11.28
CA ASP A 187 -5.93 -40.03 -12.60
C ASP A 187 -6.79 -38.88 -13.13
N ASP A 188 -7.62 -38.29 -12.29
CA ASP A 188 -8.43 -37.13 -12.66
C ASP A 188 -7.55 -35.91 -12.98
N ALA A 189 -6.52 -35.69 -12.19
CA ALA A 189 -5.54 -34.62 -12.43
C ALA A 189 -4.85 -34.80 -13.79
N ALA A 190 -4.36 -36.02 -14.09
CA ALA A 190 -3.70 -36.33 -15.34
C ALA A 190 -4.62 -36.14 -16.55
N MET A 191 -5.89 -36.55 -16.45
CA MET A 191 -6.89 -36.35 -17.50
C MET A 191 -7.06 -34.85 -17.80
N VAL A 192 -7.26 -34.03 -16.73
CA VAL A 192 -7.46 -32.60 -16.88
C VAL A 192 -6.22 -31.91 -17.44
N PHE A 193 -5.03 -32.16 -16.89
CA PHE A 193 -3.80 -31.55 -17.39
C PHE A 193 -3.48 -31.96 -18.85
N THR A 194 -3.82 -33.16 -19.24
CA THR A 194 -3.66 -33.62 -20.63
C THR A 194 -4.54 -32.85 -21.60
N SER A 195 -5.75 -32.47 -21.18
CA SER A 195 -6.70 -31.71 -22.00
C SER A 195 -6.26 -30.26 -22.26
N ILE A 196 -5.29 -29.71 -21.51
CA ILE A 196 -4.83 -28.34 -21.65
C ILE A 196 -4.00 -28.20 -22.95
N PRO A 197 -4.46 -27.39 -23.93
CA PRO A 197 -3.79 -27.25 -25.22
C PRO A 197 -2.53 -26.37 -25.11
N ALA A 198 -1.63 -26.51 -26.10
CA ALA A 198 -0.36 -25.77 -26.14
C ALA A 198 -0.51 -24.24 -26.23
N THR A 199 -1.70 -23.75 -26.63
CA THR A 199 -2.05 -22.31 -26.68
C THR A 199 -2.47 -21.75 -25.33
N ASN A 200 -2.71 -22.60 -24.33
CA ASN A 200 -3.12 -22.16 -23.01
C ASN A 200 -1.91 -21.59 -22.24
N PRO A 201 -2.03 -20.44 -21.57
CA PRO A 201 -0.95 -19.85 -20.76
C PRO A 201 -0.36 -20.78 -19.70
N TYR A 202 -1.16 -21.71 -19.18
CA TYR A 202 -0.76 -22.67 -18.13
C TYR A 202 -0.27 -24.02 -18.69
N TYR A 203 0.06 -24.08 -19.98
CA TYR A 203 0.49 -25.32 -20.61
C TYR A 203 1.78 -25.87 -19.99
N PHE A 204 2.77 -25.03 -19.71
CA PHE A 204 4.06 -25.44 -19.12
C PHE A 204 3.85 -26.02 -17.72
N GLN A 205 3.07 -25.35 -16.89
CA GLN A 205 2.71 -25.82 -15.54
C GLN A 205 1.96 -27.15 -15.60
N ALA A 206 0.99 -27.28 -16.51
CA ALA A 206 0.22 -28.50 -16.68
C ALA A 206 1.10 -29.69 -17.10
N ARG A 207 2.05 -29.47 -18.01
CA ARG A 207 3.01 -30.52 -18.44
C ARG A 207 3.97 -30.92 -17.33
N TYR A 208 4.41 -29.93 -16.52
CA TYR A 208 5.19 -30.18 -15.32
C TYR A 208 4.45 -31.08 -14.32
N PHE A 209 3.17 -30.75 -14.02
CA PHE A 209 2.34 -31.59 -13.15
C PHE A 209 2.12 -33.02 -13.72
N LEU A 210 1.94 -33.18 -15.03
CA LEU A 210 1.84 -34.50 -15.65
C LEU A 210 3.09 -35.34 -15.42
N ALA A 211 4.26 -34.75 -15.62
CA ALA A 211 5.52 -35.44 -15.35
C ALA A 211 5.68 -35.74 -13.85
N THR A 212 5.25 -34.81 -12.96
CA THR A 212 5.25 -35.03 -11.50
C THR A 212 4.31 -36.18 -11.10
N ILE A 213 3.15 -36.33 -11.76
CA ILE A 213 2.23 -37.44 -11.54
C ILE A 213 2.92 -38.79 -11.92
N GLN A 214 3.70 -38.82 -13.02
CA GLN A 214 4.46 -40.00 -13.40
C GLN A 214 5.50 -40.36 -12.33
N VAL A 215 6.22 -39.36 -11.76
CA VAL A 215 7.12 -39.55 -10.60
C VAL A 215 6.38 -40.19 -9.44
N LYS A 216 5.22 -39.62 -9.04
CA LYS A 216 4.40 -40.16 -7.94
C LYS A 216 3.89 -41.58 -8.16
N ARG A 217 3.73 -42.02 -9.43
CA ARG A 217 3.39 -43.38 -9.84
C ARG A 217 4.59 -44.32 -9.96
N GLY A 218 5.80 -43.80 -9.74
CA GLY A 218 7.04 -44.59 -9.88
C GLY A 218 7.54 -44.74 -11.33
N ASP A 219 6.87 -44.17 -12.32
CA ASP A 219 7.34 -44.17 -13.72
C ASP A 219 8.40 -43.08 -13.92
N LEU A 220 9.58 -43.32 -13.35
CA LEU A 220 10.70 -42.37 -13.43
C LEU A 220 11.23 -42.19 -14.86
N ALA A 221 11.11 -43.22 -15.71
CA ALA A 221 11.57 -43.13 -17.09
C ALA A 221 10.62 -42.29 -17.94
N GLY A 222 9.31 -42.52 -17.82
CA GLY A 222 8.29 -41.71 -18.47
C GLY A 222 8.34 -40.25 -17.99
N ALA A 223 8.52 -40.01 -16.67
CA ALA A 223 8.67 -38.67 -16.10
C ALA A 223 9.87 -37.92 -16.70
N THR A 224 11.06 -38.59 -16.79
CA THR A 224 12.25 -37.97 -17.39
C THR A 224 11.97 -37.54 -18.83
N ASN A 225 11.37 -38.41 -19.65
CA ASN A 225 11.02 -38.09 -21.04
C ASN A 225 10.04 -36.89 -21.11
N SER A 226 9.05 -36.86 -20.22
CA SER A 226 8.06 -35.78 -20.19
C SER A 226 8.68 -34.44 -19.79
N PHE A 227 9.61 -34.43 -18.82
CA PHE A 227 10.37 -33.23 -18.47
C PHE A 227 11.32 -32.81 -19.61
N ASP A 228 12.02 -33.74 -20.24
CA ASP A 228 12.89 -33.47 -21.39
C ASP A 228 12.12 -32.85 -22.57
N ASP A 229 10.91 -33.33 -22.83
CA ASP A 229 10.05 -32.76 -23.87
C ASP A 229 9.59 -31.35 -23.53
N LEU A 230 9.42 -31.03 -22.25
CA LEU A 230 9.15 -29.70 -21.81
C LEU A 230 10.37 -28.77 -22.02
N LEU A 231 11.59 -29.27 -21.77
CA LEU A 231 12.83 -28.50 -21.96
C LEU A 231 13.12 -28.18 -23.42
N LYS A 232 12.68 -29.04 -24.38
CA LYS A 232 12.86 -28.81 -25.83
C LYS A 232 11.97 -27.71 -26.38
N ARG A 233 10.94 -27.26 -25.61
CA ARG A 233 10.01 -26.22 -26.06
C ARG A 233 10.56 -24.85 -25.73
N GLN A 234 10.24 -23.87 -26.57
CA GLN A 234 10.55 -22.46 -26.25
C GLN A 234 9.63 -21.97 -25.13
N ALA A 235 10.20 -21.48 -24.04
CA ALA A 235 9.45 -20.86 -22.96
C ALA A 235 8.79 -19.56 -23.45
N PRO A 236 7.50 -19.33 -23.18
CA PRO A 236 6.79 -18.13 -23.62
C PRO A 236 7.21 -16.86 -22.87
N ASP A 237 7.61 -17.01 -21.62
CA ASP A 237 7.91 -15.94 -20.67
C ASP A 237 8.88 -16.42 -19.58
N ASP A 238 9.12 -15.57 -18.59
CA ASP A 238 10.01 -15.92 -17.47
C ASP A 238 9.39 -17.01 -16.58
N THR A 239 8.08 -17.05 -16.40
CA THR A 239 7.38 -18.14 -15.70
C THR A 239 7.63 -19.48 -16.40
N GLY A 240 7.58 -19.51 -17.71
CA GLY A 240 7.92 -20.70 -18.51
C GLY A 240 9.37 -21.15 -18.31
N LYS A 241 10.32 -20.21 -18.19
CA LYS A 241 11.73 -20.50 -17.88
C LYS A 241 11.89 -21.10 -16.49
N ASP A 242 11.20 -20.52 -15.49
CA ASP A 242 11.20 -21.05 -14.12
C ASP A 242 10.67 -22.49 -14.07
N ILE A 243 9.60 -22.79 -14.81
CA ILE A 243 9.09 -24.16 -14.93
C ILE A 243 10.10 -25.10 -15.60
N GLN A 244 10.85 -24.61 -16.59
CA GLN A 244 11.94 -25.41 -17.20
C GLN A 244 13.07 -25.67 -16.20
N ASP A 245 13.43 -24.71 -15.36
CA ASP A 245 14.45 -24.93 -14.32
C ASP A 245 13.97 -25.90 -13.25
N LEU A 246 12.69 -25.84 -12.86
CA LEU A 246 12.05 -26.87 -12.02
C LEU A 246 12.09 -28.26 -12.70
N ALA A 247 11.88 -28.34 -14.02
CA ALA A 247 11.98 -29.59 -14.75
C ALA A 247 13.41 -30.13 -14.75
N ARG A 248 14.45 -29.28 -14.93
CA ARG A 248 15.87 -29.69 -14.81
C ARG A 248 16.17 -30.22 -13.42
N LEU A 249 15.67 -29.52 -12.39
CA LEU A 249 15.81 -29.92 -10.99
C LEU A 249 15.16 -31.30 -10.73
N ALA A 250 13.94 -31.50 -11.25
CA ALA A 250 13.24 -32.80 -11.16
C ALA A 250 13.99 -33.94 -11.88
N ILE A 251 14.52 -33.70 -13.07
CA ILE A 251 15.34 -34.66 -13.80
C ILE A 251 16.59 -35.01 -13.00
N ALA A 252 17.27 -34.01 -12.42
CA ALA A 252 18.47 -34.25 -11.63
C ALA A 252 18.16 -35.11 -10.38
N ARG A 253 17.05 -34.85 -9.69
CA ARG A 253 16.56 -35.68 -8.58
C ARG A 253 16.23 -37.10 -8.99
N ILE A 254 15.60 -37.30 -10.16
CA ILE A 254 15.33 -38.64 -10.71
C ILE A 254 16.64 -39.38 -10.97
N TYR A 255 17.64 -38.75 -11.56
CA TYR A 255 18.95 -39.38 -11.77
C TYR A 255 19.64 -39.69 -10.45
N TYR A 256 19.57 -38.83 -9.46
CA TYR A 256 20.10 -39.06 -8.12
C TYR A 256 19.46 -40.31 -7.48
N GLU A 257 18.12 -40.40 -7.45
CA GLU A 257 17.38 -41.56 -6.94
C GLU A 257 17.77 -42.87 -7.64
N ARG A 258 18.05 -42.80 -8.93
CA ARG A 258 18.54 -43.94 -9.71
C ARG A 258 20.04 -44.22 -9.56
N SER A 259 20.71 -43.52 -8.66
CA SER A 259 22.17 -43.60 -8.45
C SER A 259 23.00 -43.28 -9.69
N GLN A 260 22.45 -42.54 -10.65
CA GLN A 260 23.15 -42.09 -11.87
C GLN A 260 23.78 -40.72 -11.60
N PHE A 261 24.75 -40.68 -10.67
CA PHE A 261 25.27 -39.43 -10.10
C PHE A 261 25.89 -38.51 -11.16
N ASP A 262 26.59 -39.03 -12.18
CA ASP A 262 27.18 -38.18 -13.22
C ASP A 262 26.10 -37.39 -13.97
N LYS A 263 24.99 -38.07 -14.35
CA LYS A 263 23.87 -37.42 -15.03
C LYS A 263 23.11 -36.43 -14.11
N ALA A 264 22.98 -36.76 -12.83
CA ALA A 264 22.40 -35.84 -11.86
C ALA A 264 23.22 -34.56 -11.75
N ILE A 265 24.55 -34.69 -11.67
CA ILE A 265 25.47 -33.55 -11.58
C ILE A 265 25.37 -32.67 -12.86
N GLU A 266 25.31 -33.25 -14.02
CA GLU A 266 25.15 -32.54 -15.31
C GLU A 266 23.80 -31.77 -15.33
N ALA A 267 22.73 -32.42 -14.89
CA ALA A 267 21.40 -31.82 -14.86
C ALA A 267 21.33 -30.63 -13.84
N TYR A 268 21.88 -30.78 -12.64
CA TYR A 268 22.00 -29.66 -11.69
C TYR A 268 22.85 -28.52 -12.26
N ALA A 269 23.98 -28.81 -12.87
CA ALA A 269 24.87 -27.81 -13.47
C ALA A 269 24.25 -27.07 -14.65
N SER A 270 23.20 -27.61 -15.28
CA SER A 270 22.46 -26.95 -16.36
C SER A 270 21.54 -25.80 -15.88
N ILE A 271 21.33 -25.68 -14.57
CA ILE A 271 20.55 -24.59 -13.96
C ILE A 271 21.47 -23.40 -13.78
N GLY A 272 21.17 -22.31 -14.47
CA GLY A 272 21.99 -21.08 -14.49
C GLY A 272 21.93 -20.27 -13.21
N ARG A 273 22.94 -19.42 -12.98
CA ARG A 273 23.02 -18.52 -11.78
C ARG A 273 21.89 -17.52 -11.68
N GLN A 274 21.22 -17.22 -12.78
CA GLN A 274 20.09 -16.28 -12.80
C GLN A 274 18.76 -16.94 -12.37
N SER A 275 18.76 -18.26 -12.25
CA SER A 275 17.59 -19.01 -11.82
C SER A 275 17.35 -18.85 -10.32
N THR A 276 16.10 -18.70 -9.93
CA THR A 276 15.66 -18.74 -8.52
C THR A 276 15.99 -20.07 -7.84
N TYR A 277 16.16 -21.15 -8.64
CA TYR A 277 16.45 -22.50 -8.16
C TYR A 277 17.95 -22.84 -8.15
N TRP A 278 18.83 -21.89 -8.50
CA TRP A 278 20.27 -22.16 -8.59
C TRP A 278 20.91 -22.58 -7.26
N SER A 279 20.57 -21.90 -6.18
CA SER A 279 21.10 -22.22 -4.83
C SER A 279 20.66 -23.62 -4.38
N GLU A 280 19.39 -23.98 -4.64
CA GLU A 280 18.86 -25.31 -4.36
C GLU A 280 19.57 -26.39 -5.19
N ALA A 281 19.71 -26.15 -6.48
CA ALA A 281 20.43 -27.05 -7.38
C ALA A 281 21.90 -27.29 -6.96
N LEU A 282 22.59 -26.20 -6.54
CA LEU A 282 23.97 -26.29 -6.10
C LEU A 282 24.10 -27.06 -4.77
N ARG A 283 23.14 -26.91 -3.85
CA ARG A 283 23.05 -27.67 -2.61
C ARG A 283 22.84 -29.17 -2.88
N GLU A 284 21.88 -29.51 -3.72
CA GLU A 284 21.61 -30.91 -4.08
C GLU A 284 22.74 -31.53 -4.89
N GLN A 285 23.43 -30.75 -5.71
CA GLN A 285 24.64 -31.16 -6.41
C GLN A 285 25.77 -31.49 -5.42
N ALA A 286 25.94 -30.69 -4.35
CA ALA A 286 26.93 -30.98 -3.29
C ALA A 286 26.65 -32.33 -2.65
N TRP A 287 25.40 -32.63 -2.29
CA TRP A 287 25.01 -33.95 -1.78
C TRP A 287 25.22 -35.07 -2.79
N THR A 288 25.02 -34.80 -4.07
CA THR A 288 25.29 -35.78 -5.16
C THR A 288 26.77 -36.10 -5.23
N TYR A 289 27.66 -35.10 -5.14
CA TYR A 289 29.11 -35.33 -5.07
C TYR A 289 29.51 -36.15 -3.83
N ILE A 290 28.88 -35.88 -2.68
CA ILE A 290 29.10 -36.66 -1.45
C ILE A 290 28.74 -38.14 -1.66
N LYS A 291 27.60 -38.42 -2.28
CA LYS A 291 27.18 -39.79 -2.64
C LYS A 291 28.14 -40.44 -3.63
N ALA A 292 28.65 -39.69 -4.60
CA ALA A 292 29.66 -40.11 -5.53
C ALA A 292 31.08 -40.24 -4.89
N LYS A 293 31.25 -39.87 -3.62
CA LYS A 293 32.53 -39.81 -2.89
C LYS A 293 33.56 -38.83 -3.47
N ASP A 294 33.09 -37.85 -4.23
CA ASP A 294 33.90 -36.74 -4.74
C ASP A 294 33.89 -35.57 -3.76
N TRP A 295 34.67 -35.73 -2.67
CA TRP A 295 34.72 -34.80 -1.57
C TRP A 295 35.18 -33.40 -1.98
N GLN A 296 36.08 -33.33 -2.95
CA GLN A 296 36.66 -32.08 -3.40
C GLN A 296 35.64 -31.22 -4.18
N ARG A 297 34.84 -31.81 -5.06
CA ARG A 297 33.79 -31.09 -5.77
C ARG A 297 32.63 -30.74 -4.81
N ALA A 298 32.30 -31.66 -3.90
CA ALA A 298 31.32 -31.36 -2.84
C ALA A 298 31.71 -30.10 -2.04
N TYR A 299 32.97 -30.05 -1.58
CA TYR A 299 33.51 -28.91 -0.84
C TYR A 299 33.40 -27.59 -1.65
N ARG A 300 33.76 -27.61 -2.94
CA ARG A 300 33.66 -26.44 -3.81
C ARG A 300 32.21 -25.95 -3.95
N SER A 301 31.26 -26.86 -4.08
CA SER A 301 29.83 -26.50 -4.19
C SER A 301 29.31 -25.86 -2.89
N VAL A 302 29.68 -26.42 -1.73
CA VAL A 302 29.30 -25.86 -0.42
C VAL A 302 29.94 -24.48 -0.21
N ASN A 303 31.25 -24.37 -0.49
CA ASN A 303 31.96 -23.11 -0.40
C ASN A 303 31.37 -22.03 -1.33
N LEU A 304 30.96 -22.39 -2.54
CA LEU A 304 30.31 -21.48 -3.47
C LEU A 304 28.95 -21.01 -2.96
N LEU A 305 28.18 -21.88 -2.29
CA LEU A 305 26.91 -21.49 -1.63
C LEU A 305 27.16 -20.46 -0.52
N LEU A 306 28.12 -20.70 0.34
CA LEU A 306 28.48 -19.79 1.44
C LEU A 306 29.06 -18.45 0.95
N LEU A 307 29.74 -18.44 -0.21
CA LEU A 307 30.23 -17.22 -0.83
C LEU A 307 29.10 -16.43 -1.50
N TYR A 308 28.10 -17.12 -2.04
CA TYR A 308 26.96 -16.50 -2.73
C TYR A 308 25.98 -15.89 -1.71
N ASP A 309 25.62 -16.63 -0.67
CA ASP A 309 24.76 -16.19 0.44
C ASP A 309 25.35 -16.63 1.78
N PRO A 310 26.30 -15.84 2.34
CA PRO A 310 26.98 -16.18 3.59
C PRO A 310 26.04 -16.19 4.81
N ASP A 311 24.91 -15.51 4.69
CA ASP A 311 23.91 -15.38 5.75
C ASP A 311 22.67 -16.26 5.48
N THR A 312 22.78 -17.26 4.62
CA THR A 312 21.67 -18.19 4.38
C THR A 312 21.25 -18.89 5.68
N ALA A 313 19.97 -19.23 5.80
CA ALA A 313 19.45 -19.96 6.95
C ALA A 313 20.19 -21.27 7.23
N ASP A 314 20.77 -21.89 6.22
CA ASP A 314 21.54 -23.15 6.32
C ASP A 314 23.04 -22.94 6.52
N ALA A 315 23.53 -21.69 6.62
CA ALA A 315 24.97 -21.40 6.71
C ALA A 315 25.67 -22.17 7.85
N PRO A 316 25.10 -22.30 9.07
CA PRO A 316 25.74 -23.10 10.12
C PRO A 316 25.93 -24.58 9.75
N ASP A 317 24.90 -25.19 9.18
CA ASP A 317 24.94 -26.58 8.72
C ASP A 317 25.91 -26.77 7.55
N LEU A 318 25.97 -25.81 6.63
CA LEU A 318 26.92 -25.82 5.51
C LEU A 318 28.38 -25.69 5.99
N ARG A 319 28.67 -24.87 7.01
CA ARG A 319 30.01 -24.78 7.62
C ARG A 319 30.42 -26.08 8.31
N LEU A 320 29.47 -26.72 9.05
CA LEU A 320 29.72 -28.05 9.61
C LEU A 320 29.98 -29.08 8.51
N LEU A 321 29.28 -28.98 7.40
CA LEU A 321 29.50 -29.83 6.24
C LEU A 321 30.87 -29.57 5.61
N GLU A 322 31.35 -28.34 5.52
CA GLU A 322 32.71 -28.01 5.11
C GLU A 322 33.76 -28.69 6.00
N GLY A 323 33.61 -28.57 7.32
CA GLY A 323 34.47 -29.23 8.28
C GLY A 323 34.51 -30.76 8.08
N ASN A 324 33.36 -31.38 7.88
CA ASN A 324 33.25 -32.82 7.58
C ASN A 324 33.91 -33.20 6.25
N LEU A 325 33.75 -32.37 5.23
CA LEU A 325 34.38 -32.61 3.92
C LEU A 325 35.93 -32.50 3.99
N GLN A 326 36.43 -31.48 4.74
CA GLN A 326 37.87 -31.36 5.02
C GLN A 326 38.40 -32.58 5.80
N LEU A 327 37.65 -33.08 6.78
CA LEU A 327 38.00 -34.33 7.48
C LEU A 327 38.07 -35.53 6.54
N ARG A 328 37.09 -35.69 5.63
CA ARG A 328 37.10 -36.76 4.63
C ARG A 328 38.26 -36.66 3.64
N MET A 329 38.75 -35.47 3.36
CA MET A 329 39.93 -35.23 2.52
C MET A 329 41.25 -35.37 3.32
N SER A 330 41.20 -35.73 4.60
CA SER A 330 42.33 -35.80 5.53
C SER A 330 43.02 -34.45 5.80
N ASN A 331 42.32 -33.34 5.58
CA ASN A 331 42.79 -31.98 5.85
C ASN A 331 42.47 -31.61 7.33
N PHE A 332 43.01 -32.34 8.26
CA PHE A 332 42.65 -32.32 9.67
C PHE A 332 42.73 -30.93 10.35
N TYR A 333 43.73 -30.13 9.99
CA TYR A 333 43.86 -28.75 10.58
C TYR A 333 42.79 -27.83 10.09
N LEU A 334 42.45 -27.88 8.79
CA LEU A 334 41.37 -27.09 8.24
C LEU A 334 39.99 -27.50 8.78
N ALA A 335 39.77 -28.82 8.91
CA ALA A 335 38.56 -29.35 9.52
C ALA A 335 38.41 -28.88 11.01
N SER A 336 39.50 -28.94 11.80
CA SER A 336 39.48 -28.45 13.16
C SER A 336 39.16 -26.95 13.27
N ASP A 337 39.72 -26.15 12.38
CA ASP A 337 39.46 -24.70 12.32
C ASP A 337 37.99 -24.41 12.03
N GLU A 338 37.38 -25.07 11.03
CA GLU A 338 35.97 -24.90 10.69
C GLU A 338 35.04 -25.33 11.84
N PHE A 339 35.26 -26.46 12.45
CA PHE A 339 34.48 -26.91 13.61
C PHE A 339 34.64 -25.96 14.81
N SER A 340 35.86 -25.48 15.09
CA SER A 340 36.11 -24.55 16.18
C SER A 340 35.38 -23.21 15.94
N LYS A 341 35.39 -22.68 14.71
CA LYS A 341 34.65 -21.44 14.36
C LYS A 341 33.17 -21.61 14.67
N VAL A 342 32.53 -22.68 14.22
CA VAL A 342 31.11 -22.93 14.49
C VAL A 342 30.84 -23.04 15.98
N ARG A 343 31.63 -23.82 16.73
CA ARG A 343 31.48 -23.93 18.17
C ARG A 343 31.60 -22.58 18.88
N ASP A 344 32.68 -21.85 18.60
CA ASP A 344 33.00 -20.61 19.30
C ASP A 344 31.97 -19.50 18.97
N GLU A 345 31.32 -19.56 17.83
CA GLU A 345 30.23 -18.67 17.47
C GLU A 345 28.92 -19.01 18.22
N PHE A 346 28.54 -20.28 18.27
CA PHE A 346 27.21 -20.68 18.78
C PHE A 346 27.15 -21.07 20.26
N GLU A 347 28.26 -21.45 20.90
CA GLU A 347 28.29 -21.81 22.33
C GLU A 347 27.88 -20.63 23.25
N PRO A 348 28.34 -19.38 23.05
CA PRO A 348 27.89 -18.24 23.85
C PRO A 348 26.40 -17.97 23.70
N ILE A 349 25.87 -18.12 22.48
CA ILE A 349 24.45 -17.90 22.19
C ILE A 349 23.58 -18.94 22.91
N HIS A 350 23.97 -20.21 22.81
CA HIS A 350 23.31 -21.30 23.54
C HIS A 350 23.25 -21.02 25.04
N ARG A 351 24.37 -20.60 25.65
CA ARG A 351 24.41 -20.26 27.08
C ARG A 351 23.48 -19.10 27.46
N GLN A 352 23.40 -18.06 26.63
CA GLN A 352 22.48 -16.95 26.86
C GLN A 352 21.00 -17.38 26.78
N LEU A 353 20.63 -18.17 25.79
CA LEU A 353 19.28 -18.70 25.66
C LEU A 353 18.91 -19.64 26.81
N GLN A 354 19.84 -20.48 27.27
CA GLN A 354 19.64 -21.31 28.47
C GLN A 354 19.36 -20.46 29.72
N GLN A 355 20.02 -19.33 29.89
CA GLN A 355 19.73 -18.42 31.01
C GLN A 355 18.31 -17.86 30.93
N VAL A 356 17.82 -17.52 29.73
CA VAL A 356 16.44 -17.07 29.50
C VAL A 356 15.44 -18.18 29.84
N ILE A 357 15.69 -19.41 29.38
CA ILE A 357 14.85 -20.58 29.66
C ILE A 357 14.80 -20.88 31.17
N VAL A 358 15.93 -20.85 31.86
CA VAL A 358 15.98 -21.08 33.32
C VAL A 358 15.21 -20.00 34.08
N LYS A 359 15.30 -18.73 33.66
CA LYS A 359 14.49 -17.66 34.25
C LYS A 359 12.98 -17.91 34.06
N SER A 360 12.58 -18.40 32.90
CA SER A 360 11.16 -18.70 32.62
C SER A 360 10.62 -19.85 33.48
N GLN A 361 11.47 -20.80 33.88
CA GLN A 361 11.05 -21.88 34.76
C GLN A 361 10.80 -21.40 36.20
N THR A 362 11.44 -20.31 36.62
CA THR A 362 11.22 -19.69 37.92
C THR A 362 10.12 -18.65 37.95
N ASP A 363 9.76 -18.10 36.78
CA ASP A 363 8.66 -17.15 36.60
C ASP A 363 7.82 -17.59 35.39
N PRO A 364 6.71 -18.32 35.58
CA PRO A 364 5.84 -18.77 34.51
C PRO A 364 5.28 -17.64 33.64
N ALA A 365 5.12 -16.43 34.20
CA ALA A 365 4.65 -15.26 33.48
C ALA A 365 5.77 -14.50 32.74
N TYR A 366 7.00 -15.00 32.77
CA TYR A 366 8.14 -14.33 32.15
C TYR A 366 7.95 -14.08 30.68
N PHE A 367 7.57 -15.11 29.91
CA PHE A 367 7.33 -14.98 28.48
C PHE A 367 6.07 -14.16 28.17
N ASP A 368 5.02 -14.29 28.97
CA ASP A 368 3.81 -13.47 28.85
C ASP A 368 4.15 -11.99 29.09
N SER A 369 5.01 -11.69 30.08
CA SER A 369 5.45 -10.32 30.34
C SER A 369 6.39 -9.78 29.25
N LEU A 370 7.13 -10.63 28.60
CA LEU A 370 8.07 -10.29 27.54
C LEU A 370 7.33 -9.96 26.23
N VAL A 371 6.33 -10.77 25.90
CA VAL A 371 5.44 -10.58 24.75
C VAL A 371 4.41 -9.49 25.04
N GLY A 372 3.87 -9.41 26.25
CA GLY A 372 2.81 -8.48 26.64
C GLY A 372 3.24 -7.02 26.73
N LYS A 373 4.53 -6.70 26.80
CA LYS A 373 5.02 -5.32 26.84
C LYS A 373 4.97 -4.64 25.47
N SER A 374 5.10 -5.37 24.39
CA SER A 374 4.97 -4.87 23.02
C SER A 374 4.99 -6.02 22.01
N LEU A 375 3.84 -6.63 21.76
CA LEU A 375 3.72 -7.66 20.75
C LEU A 375 4.13 -7.13 19.37
N ASP A 376 3.76 -5.88 19.09
CA ASP A 376 4.11 -5.10 17.91
C ASP A 376 5.62 -4.80 17.75
N LYS A 377 6.40 -4.90 18.85
CA LYS A 377 7.83 -4.63 18.87
C LYS A 377 8.66 -5.86 19.22
N PHE A 378 8.05 -7.05 19.23
CA PHE A 378 8.79 -8.26 19.52
C PHE A 378 9.79 -8.54 18.40
N ASP A 379 11.06 -8.22 18.65
CA ASP A 379 12.18 -8.58 17.78
C ASP A 379 13.08 -9.58 18.47
N ILE A 380 13.14 -10.79 17.92
CA ILE A 380 14.04 -11.83 18.40
C ILE A 380 15.52 -11.40 18.35
N GLY A 381 15.85 -10.42 17.52
CA GLY A 381 17.18 -9.81 17.45
C GLY A 381 17.65 -9.18 18.77
N MET A 382 16.72 -8.87 19.70
CA MET A 382 17.08 -8.43 21.05
C MET A 382 17.71 -9.54 21.91
N PHE A 383 17.49 -10.80 21.55
CA PHE A 383 17.88 -11.97 22.35
C PHE A 383 18.96 -12.82 21.71
N VAL A 384 19.18 -12.66 20.41
CA VAL A 384 20.20 -13.39 19.66
C VAL A 384 21.04 -12.42 18.83
N PRO A 385 22.36 -12.70 18.63
CA PRO A 385 23.20 -11.87 17.77
C PRO A 385 22.64 -11.75 16.35
N PRO A 386 22.93 -10.65 15.64
CA PRO A 386 22.43 -10.41 14.28
C PRO A 386 22.71 -11.56 13.30
N THR A 387 23.86 -12.24 13.44
CA THR A 387 24.24 -13.40 12.64
C THR A 387 23.31 -14.59 12.85
N ALA A 388 22.79 -14.78 14.06
CA ALA A 388 21.85 -15.84 14.38
C ALA A 388 20.38 -15.42 14.16
N ALA A 389 20.07 -14.12 14.23
CA ALA A 389 18.70 -13.62 14.15
C ALA A 389 18.03 -13.99 12.80
N LYS A 390 18.76 -13.90 11.69
CA LYS A 390 18.22 -14.25 10.36
C LYS A 390 17.87 -15.75 10.27
N TRP A 391 18.71 -16.59 10.81
CA TRP A 391 18.49 -18.04 10.87
C TRP A 391 17.30 -18.39 11.78
N VAL A 392 17.22 -17.75 12.93
CA VAL A 392 16.10 -17.93 13.86
C VAL A 392 14.78 -17.45 13.25
N LYS A 393 14.79 -16.32 12.53
CA LYS A 393 13.60 -15.79 11.82
C LYS A 393 13.06 -16.76 10.74
N SER A 394 13.88 -17.66 10.22
CA SER A 394 13.45 -18.68 9.26
C SER A 394 12.76 -19.89 9.90
N GLU A 395 12.76 -20.01 11.21
CA GLU A 395 12.05 -21.07 11.90
C GLU A 395 10.54 -20.89 11.80
N PRO A 396 9.76 -21.94 11.47
CA PRO A 396 8.32 -21.81 11.23
C PRO A 396 7.53 -21.20 12.40
N ASP A 397 7.90 -21.54 13.64
CA ASP A 397 7.19 -21.02 14.83
C ASP A 397 7.54 -19.55 15.09
N VAL A 398 8.78 -19.14 14.80
CA VAL A 398 9.22 -17.74 14.86
C VAL A 398 8.51 -16.93 13.79
N ALA A 399 8.46 -17.45 12.56
CA ALA A 399 7.76 -16.79 11.45
C ALA A 399 6.28 -16.58 11.77
N ARG A 400 5.60 -17.57 12.36
CA ARG A 400 4.20 -17.44 12.80
C ARG A 400 4.01 -16.39 13.88
N MET A 401 4.90 -16.36 14.86
CA MET A 401 4.82 -15.39 15.95
C MET A 401 5.09 -13.97 15.45
N MET A 402 6.06 -13.80 14.54
CA MET A 402 6.32 -12.50 13.92
C MET A 402 5.14 -12.05 13.04
N ALA A 403 4.53 -12.95 12.27
CA ALA A 403 3.32 -12.65 11.51
C ALA A 403 2.19 -12.19 12.43
N LEU A 404 1.89 -12.94 13.50
CA LEU A 404 0.88 -12.57 14.48
C LEU A 404 1.16 -11.20 15.13
N ALA A 405 2.42 -10.93 15.48
CA ALA A 405 2.81 -9.65 16.05
C ALA A 405 2.62 -8.49 15.06
N THR A 406 2.96 -8.71 13.78
CA THR A 406 2.76 -7.74 12.72
C THR A 406 1.26 -7.48 12.50
N ASP A 407 0.46 -8.52 12.33
CA ASP A 407 -0.99 -8.42 12.09
C ASP A 407 -1.68 -7.65 13.22
N VAL A 408 -1.36 -7.98 14.48
CA VAL A 408 -1.91 -7.28 15.65
C VAL A 408 -1.47 -5.82 15.70
N GLY A 409 -0.21 -5.54 15.39
CA GLY A 409 0.32 -4.17 15.33
C GLY A 409 -0.33 -3.34 14.22
N GLU A 410 -0.61 -3.94 13.08
CA GLU A 410 -1.35 -3.31 11.98
C GLU A 410 -2.80 -3.02 12.37
N MET A 411 -3.52 -4.00 12.92
CA MET A 411 -4.89 -3.78 13.41
C MET A 411 -4.99 -2.65 14.45
N GLN A 412 -4.00 -2.52 15.35
CA GLN A 412 -3.97 -1.44 16.33
C GLN A 412 -3.80 -0.07 15.68
N ARG A 413 -2.90 0.03 14.70
CA ARG A 413 -2.66 1.27 13.94
C ARG A 413 -3.90 1.65 13.14
N ASP A 414 -4.47 0.72 12.40
CA ASP A 414 -5.66 0.94 11.58
C ASP A 414 -6.86 1.41 12.41
N LEU A 415 -7.05 0.81 13.59
CA LEU A 415 -8.09 1.23 14.51
C LEU A 415 -7.86 2.66 15.02
N ALA A 416 -6.62 2.99 15.41
CA ALA A 416 -6.26 4.32 15.90
C ALA A 416 -6.40 5.39 14.78
N ASP A 417 -5.97 5.07 13.58
CA ASP A 417 -6.05 5.96 12.43
C ASP A 417 -7.51 6.17 11.98
N SER A 418 -8.32 5.11 12.01
CA SER A 418 -9.77 5.21 11.76
C SER A 418 -10.47 6.07 12.79
N GLN A 419 -10.11 5.97 14.07
CA GLN A 419 -10.65 6.83 15.15
C GLN A 419 -10.28 8.29 14.92
N LYS A 420 -9.01 8.59 14.62
CA LYS A 420 -8.56 9.95 14.29
C LYS A 420 -9.27 10.51 13.06
N LEU A 421 -9.48 9.69 12.02
CA LEU A 421 -10.21 10.11 10.83
C LEU A 421 -11.66 10.51 11.16
N VAL A 422 -12.35 9.72 11.98
CA VAL A 422 -13.71 10.04 12.44
C VAL A 422 -13.74 11.34 13.23
N GLU A 423 -12.80 11.55 14.17
CA GLU A 423 -12.67 12.78 14.94
C GLU A 423 -12.42 14.01 14.04
N ARG A 424 -11.56 13.86 13.03
CA ARG A 424 -11.26 14.90 12.04
C ARG A 424 -12.50 15.27 11.23
N ILE A 425 -13.24 14.29 10.72
CA ILE A 425 -14.47 14.54 9.96
C ILE A 425 -15.49 15.27 10.84
N GLU A 426 -15.65 14.89 12.12
CA GLU A 426 -16.55 15.60 13.04
C GLU A 426 -16.14 17.04 13.29
N HIS A 427 -14.86 17.28 13.48
CA HIS A 427 -14.33 18.64 13.67
C HIS A 427 -14.65 19.52 12.48
N VAL A 428 -14.40 19.04 11.27
CA VAL A 428 -14.68 19.74 10.01
C VAL A 428 -16.18 20.04 9.85
N MET A 429 -17.04 19.09 10.19
CA MET A 429 -18.50 19.29 10.10
C MET A 429 -19.06 20.33 11.09
N GLN A 430 -18.35 20.60 12.20
CA GLN A 430 -18.73 21.61 13.18
C GLN A 430 -18.19 23.00 12.84
N GLY A 431 -17.24 23.09 11.90
CA GLY A 431 -16.60 24.32 11.48
C GLY A 431 -17.54 25.29 10.73
N SER A 432 -17.18 26.57 10.70
CA SER A 432 -17.92 27.63 9.95
C SER A 432 -17.85 27.39 8.42
N GLY A 433 -16.80 26.74 7.93
CA GLY A 433 -16.55 26.44 6.53
C GLY A 433 -17.22 25.16 5.98
N ARG A 434 -18.17 24.58 6.72
CA ARG A 434 -18.84 23.30 6.40
C ARG A 434 -19.45 23.19 4.99
N VAL A 435 -19.70 24.31 4.30
CA VAL A 435 -20.13 24.30 2.90
C VAL A 435 -19.04 23.76 1.99
N GLY A 436 -17.76 24.05 2.30
CA GLY A 436 -16.60 23.61 1.54
C GLY A 436 -16.42 22.08 1.47
N ILE A 437 -17.02 21.34 2.42
CA ILE A 437 -17.04 19.87 2.40
C ILE A 437 -17.75 19.33 1.15
N PHE A 438 -18.67 20.11 0.57
CA PHE A 438 -19.50 19.73 -0.58
C PHE A 438 -19.15 20.61 -1.77
N PRO A 439 -18.26 20.18 -2.70
CA PRO A 439 -17.76 21.04 -3.78
C PRO A 439 -18.83 21.66 -4.66
N ASP A 440 -19.94 20.96 -4.88
CA ASP A 440 -21.06 21.43 -5.67
C ASP A 440 -21.83 22.56 -4.95
N LEU A 441 -22.00 22.45 -3.63
CA LEU A 441 -22.63 23.49 -2.81
C LEU A 441 -21.71 24.68 -2.62
N ALA A 442 -20.41 24.44 -2.42
CA ALA A 442 -19.39 25.49 -2.36
C ALA A 442 -19.37 26.32 -3.66
N SER A 443 -19.32 25.67 -4.82
CA SER A 443 -19.38 26.34 -6.13
C SER A 443 -20.67 27.14 -6.34
N ALA A 444 -21.80 26.60 -5.90
CA ALA A 444 -23.08 27.31 -5.98
C ALA A 444 -23.08 28.56 -5.09
N ARG A 445 -22.52 28.48 -3.90
CA ARG A 445 -22.38 29.61 -2.94
C ARG A 445 -21.43 30.67 -3.48
N THR A 446 -20.28 30.29 -4.02
CA THR A 446 -19.33 31.22 -4.65
C THR A 446 -19.97 32.04 -5.75
N LYS A 447 -20.76 31.40 -6.64
CA LYS A 447 -21.51 32.10 -7.67
C LYS A 447 -22.56 33.07 -7.10
N ALA A 448 -23.24 32.71 -6.01
CA ALA A 448 -24.18 33.59 -5.34
C ALA A 448 -23.49 34.81 -4.72
N ILE A 449 -22.32 34.63 -4.12
CA ILE A 449 -21.49 35.71 -3.57
C ILE A 449 -21.05 36.68 -4.69
N GLU A 450 -20.55 36.15 -5.82
CA GLU A 450 -20.18 36.95 -6.98
C GLU A 450 -21.35 37.83 -7.47
N MET A 451 -22.54 37.25 -7.60
CA MET A 451 -23.73 37.98 -8.04
C MET A 451 -24.17 39.00 -7.00
N THR A 452 -24.05 38.72 -5.71
CA THR A 452 -24.31 39.70 -4.62
C THR A 452 -23.34 40.89 -4.72
N ASN A 453 -22.06 40.64 -4.96
CA ASN A 453 -21.06 41.68 -5.14
C ASN A 453 -21.37 42.58 -6.36
N LEU A 454 -21.83 41.99 -7.46
CA LEU A 454 -22.26 42.75 -8.65
C LEU A 454 -23.50 43.64 -8.37
N VAL A 455 -24.45 43.15 -7.55
CA VAL A 455 -25.60 43.96 -7.12
C VAL A 455 -25.16 45.12 -6.27
N VAL A 456 -24.28 44.88 -5.29
CA VAL A 456 -23.73 45.93 -4.40
C VAL A 456 -22.98 46.99 -5.21
N GLU A 457 -22.09 46.59 -6.13
CA GLU A 457 -21.36 47.51 -7.01
C GLU A 457 -22.30 48.35 -7.86
N THR A 458 -23.36 47.73 -8.38
CA THR A 458 -24.36 48.42 -9.19
C THR A 458 -25.14 49.42 -8.36
N ARG A 459 -25.51 49.07 -7.10
CA ARG A 459 -26.20 49.95 -6.15
C ARG A 459 -25.35 51.16 -5.76
N GLU A 460 -24.05 50.98 -5.52
CA GLU A 460 -23.10 52.07 -5.29
C GLU A 460 -23.06 53.07 -6.47
N LYS A 461 -23.04 52.56 -7.69
CA LYS A 461 -23.04 53.44 -8.89
C LYS A 461 -24.33 54.22 -9.01
N PHE A 462 -25.48 53.67 -8.64
CA PHE A 462 -26.75 54.35 -8.62
C PHE A 462 -26.83 55.38 -7.50
N GLU A 463 -26.37 55.05 -6.32
CA GLU A 463 -26.29 56.02 -5.18
C GLU A 463 -25.46 57.24 -5.60
N ARG A 464 -24.25 57.04 -6.11
CA ARG A 464 -23.40 58.13 -6.57
C ARG A 464 -24.04 59.01 -7.65
N LYS A 465 -24.84 58.41 -8.55
CA LYS A 465 -25.57 59.16 -9.58
C LYS A 465 -26.75 59.95 -8.97
N ILE A 466 -27.54 59.36 -8.07
CA ILE A 466 -28.60 60.07 -7.38
C ILE A 466 -28.02 61.20 -6.56
N ARG A 467 -26.96 60.97 -5.82
CA ARG A 467 -26.26 61.94 -4.98
C ARG A 467 -25.86 63.18 -5.78
N ALA A 468 -25.28 62.98 -6.95
CA ALA A 468 -24.86 64.04 -7.84
C ALA A 468 -26.08 64.88 -8.37
N ILE A 469 -27.27 64.31 -8.51
CA ILE A 469 -28.46 64.99 -8.99
C ILE A 469 -29.14 65.77 -7.85
N ILE A 470 -29.19 65.21 -6.65
CA ILE A 470 -29.92 65.78 -5.51
C ILE A 470 -29.14 66.82 -4.71
N ASP A 471 -27.81 66.96 -4.92
CA ASP A 471 -26.95 67.80 -4.09
C ASP A 471 -27.46 69.23 -3.92
N SER A 472 -28.11 69.79 -4.92
CA SER A 472 -28.69 71.13 -4.90
C SER A 472 -29.94 71.26 -4.04
N VAL A 473 -30.64 70.17 -3.72
CA VAL A 473 -31.89 70.13 -2.96
C VAL A 473 -31.78 69.52 -1.58
N LEU A 474 -30.60 69.09 -1.20
CA LEU A 474 -30.31 68.55 0.14
C LEU A 474 -30.38 69.61 1.22
N THR A 475 -31.07 69.30 2.32
CA THR A 475 -31.02 70.13 3.54
C THR A 475 -29.71 69.90 4.31
N GLY A 476 -29.33 70.80 5.17
CA GLY A 476 -28.11 70.73 5.99
C GLY A 476 -28.06 69.47 6.89
N ASP A 477 -29.21 69.06 7.42
CA ASP A 477 -29.29 67.86 8.26
C ASP A 477 -29.20 66.56 7.47
N GLU A 478 -29.84 66.49 6.29
CA GLU A 478 -29.71 65.33 5.37
C GLU A 478 -28.28 65.19 4.88
N ARG A 479 -27.58 66.29 4.59
CA ARG A 479 -26.17 66.28 4.17
C ARG A 479 -25.30 65.71 5.29
N LYS A 480 -25.48 66.14 6.56
CA LYS A 480 -24.74 65.57 7.70
C LYS A 480 -25.00 64.08 7.91
N GLN A 481 -26.24 63.60 7.74
CA GLN A 481 -26.58 62.21 7.87
C GLN A 481 -25.90 61.37 6.77
N LEU A 482 -25.92 61.84 5.53
CA LEU A 482 -25.30 61.20 4.39
C LEU A 482 -23.77 61.18 4.51
N ASP A 483 -23.15 62.26 5.04
CA ASP A 483 -21.71 62.31 5.29
C ASP A 483 -21.28 61.33 6.37
N HIS A 484 -22.13 61.09 7.39
CA HIS A 484 -21.86 60.05 8.41
C HIS A 484 -21.93 58.64 7.82
N LEU A 485 -22.96 58.33 7.02
CA LEU A 485 -23.11 57.05 6.35
C LEU A 485 -22.00 56.80 5.32
N ALA A 486 -21.56 57.87 4.63
CA ALA A 486 -20.41 57.74 3.69
C ALA A 486 -19.11 57.34 4.37
N ILE A 487 -18.87 57.79 5.63
CA ILE A 487 -17.69 57.36 6.40
C ILE A 487 -17.78 55.86 6.73
N GLU A 488 -19.00 55.39 7.13
CA GLU A 488 -19.22 53.94 7.36
C GLU A 488 -19.06 53.12 6.09
N ARG A 489 -19.64 53.58 4.97
CA ARG A 489 -19.50 52.96 3.65
C ARG A 489 -18.03 52.81 3.25
N ASP A 490 -17.26 53.91 3.29
CA ASP A 490 -15.85 53.94 2.94
C ASP A 490 -15.01 53.00 3.84
N GLY A 491 -15.45 52.82 5.11
CA GLY A 491 -14.87 51.83 6.02
C GLY A 491 -15.04 50.40 5.54
N PHE A 492 -16.24 50.04 5.09
CA PHE A 492 -16.53 48.72 4.55
C PHE A 492 -15.89 48.51 3.16
N GLU A 493 -15.89 49.52 2.29
CA GLU A 493 -15.23 49.45 0.97
C GLU A 493 -13.72 49.12 1.05
N ARG A 494 -13.02 49.65 2.07
CA ARG A 494 -11.60 49.36 2.32
C ARG A 494 -11.34 47.96 2.86
N GLN A 495 -12.31 47.32 3.48
CA GLN A 495 -12.18 46.00 4.08
C GLN A 495 -12.52 44.87 3.09
N THR A 496 -13.08 45.21 1.93
CA THR A 496 -13.52 44.22 0.95
C THR A 496 -12.68 44.28 -0.34
N ASN A 497 -12.06 43.15 -0.70
CA ASN A 497 -11.53 42.91 -2.04
C ASN A 497 -12.55 42.06 -2.80
N ARG A 498 -13.62 42.73 -3.28
CA ARG A 498 -14.77 42.04 -3.91
C ARG A 498 -14.44 41.58 -5.35
N PRO A 499 -14.17 40.30 -5.59
CA PRO A 499 -14.07 39.80 -6.96
C PRO A 499 -15.46 39.79 -7.59
N THR A 500 -15.57 40.50 -8.71
CA THR A 500 -16.81 40.64 -9.49
C THR A 500 -16.80 39.84 -10.80
N THR A 501 -15.75 39.04 -11.02
CA THR A 501 -15.57 38.20 -12.21
C THR A 501 -15.15 36.79 -11.82
N ASP A 502 -15.61 35.79 -12.58
CA ASP A 502 -15.20 34.38 -12.42
C ASP A 502 -13.67 34.20 -12.42
N GLU A 503 -12.94 35.00 -13.23
CA GLU A 503 -11.48 34.99 -13.27
C GLU A 503 -10.86 35.53 -11.98
N GLY A 504 -11.45 36.56 -11.37
CA GLY A 504 -11.02 37.15 -10.11
C GLY A 504 -11.19 36.16 -8.94
N VAL A 505 -12.32 35.45 -8.87
CA VAL A 505 -12.58 34.41 -7.88
C VAL A 505 -11.59 33.26 -8.03
N GLN A 506 -11.40 32.76 -9.27
CA GLN A 506 -10.44 31.71 -9.54
C GLN A 506 -8.99 32.12 -9.26
N ALA A 507 -8.63 33.39 -9.49
CA ALA A 507 -7.30 33.90 -9.18
C ALA A 507 -7.07 33.93 -7.64
N HIS A 508 -8.08 34.32 -6.86
CA HIS A 508 -8.01 34.29 -5.40
C HIS A 508 -7.84 32.85 -4.86
N GLU A 509 -8.65 31.90 -5.34
CA GLU A 509 -8.51 30.49 -5.01
C GLU A 509 -7.13 29.91 -5.39
N ARG A 510 -6.60 30.26 -6.58
CA ARG A 510 -5.28 29.81 -7.02
C ARG A 510 -4.15 30.33 -6.13
N THR A 511 -4.26 31.57 -5.63
CA THR A 511 -3.26 32.14 -4.74
C THR A 511 -3.21 31.40 -3.41
N MET A 512 -4.37 31.05 -2.85
CA MET A 512 -4.46 30.27 -1.60
C MET A 512 -3.95 28.84 -1.81
N LYS A 513 -4.40 28.16 -2.87
CA LYS A 513 -3.95 26.79 -3.19
C LYS A 513 -2.46 26.74 -3.55
N GLY A 514 -1.91 27.79 -4.17
CA GLY A 514 -0.49 27.87 -4.57
C GLY A 514 0.47 27.82 -3.38
N GLN A 515 0.12 28.45 -2.26
CA GLN A 515 0.96 28.45 -1.05
C GLN A 515 1.07 27.02 -0.44
N PHE A 516 -0.01 26.28 -0.41
CA PHE A 516 0.00 24.91 0.10
C PHE A 516 0.67 23.93 -0.88
N ALA A 517 0.53 24.16 -2.21
CA ALA A 517 1.20 23.35 -3.22
C ALA A 517 2.73 23.48 -3.15
N GLU A 518 3.26 24.64 -2.80
CA GLU A 518 4.69 24.85 -2.60
C GLU A 518 5.21 24.08 -1.36
N LEU A 519 4.44 24.07 -0.27
CA LEU A 519 4.77 23.30 0.93
C LEU A 519 4.70 21.78 0.67
N ASP A 520 3.70 21.30 -0.06
CA ASP A 520 3.55 19.90 -0.43
C ASP A 520 4.70 19.43 -1.35
N GLN A 521 5.16 20.31 -2.25
CA GLN A 521 6.35 20.06 -3.05
C GLN A 521 7.60 19.92 -2.18
N GLN A 522 7.83 20.80 -1.20
CA GLN A 522 8.98 20.73 -0.30
C GLN A 522 8.98 19.44 0.52
N VAL A 523 7.83 19.00 1.01
CA VAL A 523 7.69 17.73 1.72
C VAL A 523 7.94 16.53 0.78
N SER A 524 7.50 16.62 -0.48
CA SER A 524 7.79 15.59 -1.48
C SER A 524 9.29 15.50 -1.80
N GLU A 525 9.99 16.63 -1.88
CA GLU A 525 11.45 16.68 -2.05
C GLU A 525 12.17 16.06 -0.85
N MET A 526 11.70 16.32 0.38
CA MET A 526 12.25 15.71 1.60
C MET A 526 12.09 14.18 1.58
N ASN A 527 10.97 13.64 1.06
CA ASN A 527 10.81 12.19 0.89
C ASN A 527 11.84 11.58 -0.06
N VAL A 528 12.18 12.28 -1.15
CA VAL A 528 13.23 11.84 -2.09
C VAL A 528 14.59 11.81 -1.40
N GLU A 529 14.89 12.80 -0.56
CA GLU A 529 16.14 12.83 0.21
C GLU A 529 16.22 11.69 1.24
N ILE A 530 15.11 11.38 1.94
CA ILE A 530 15.01 10.25 2.86
C ILE A 530 15.28 8.93 2.11
N GLN A 531 14.65 8.71 0.94
CA GLN A 531 14.89 7.53 0.12
C GLN A 531 16.35 7.43 -0.35
N ALA A 532 17.00 8.57 -0.66
CA ALA A 532 18.41 8.59 -1.01
C ALA A 532 19.31 8.20 0.18
N LEU A 533 18.99 8.65 1.40
CA LEU A 533 19.69 8.25 2.62
C LEU A 533 19.53 6.76 2.92
N GLU A 534 18.35 6.21 2.70
CA GLU A 534 18.10 4.77 2.82
C GLU A 534 18.92 3.94 1.84
N ALA A 535 18.97 4.39 0.58
CA ALA A 535 19.80 3.75 -0.42
C ALA A 535 21.29 3.80 -0.05
N GLN A 536 21.76 4.92 0.54
CA GLN A 536 23.12 5.05 1.05
C GLN A 536 23.35 4.11 2.25
N LEU A 537 22.41 4.02 3.18
CA LEU A 537 22.49 3.09 4.32
C LEU A 537 22.63 1.64 3.84
N VAL A 538 21.78 1.22 2.89
CA VAL A 538 21.85 -0.12 2.29
C VAL A 538 23.22 -0.35 1.61
N ALA A 539 23.74 0.65 0.91
CA ALA A 539 25.05 0.57 0.28
C ALA A 539 26.20 0.43 1.30
N VAL A 540 26.13 1.18 2.42
CA VAL A 540 27.09 1.08 3.53
C VAL A 540 27.01 -0.28 4.20
N GLU A 541 25.81 -0.78 4.47
CA GLU A 541 25.59 -2.14 5.03
C GLU A 541 26.15 -3.22 4.09
N GLN A 542 25.92 -3.09 2.79
CA GLN A 542 26.42 -4.02 1.80
C GLN A 542 27.96 -3.96 1.69
N TYR A 543 28.54 -2.74 1.70
CA TYR A 543 29.99 -2.56 1.70
C TYR A 543 30.62 -3.16 2.98
N TYR A 544 30.03 -2.94 4.13
CA TYR A 544 30.45 -3.53 5.40
C TYR A 544 30.41 -5.07 5.34
N ARG A 545 29.33 -5.64 4.81
CA ARG A 545 29.16 -7.09 4.66
C ARG A 545 30.28 -7.72 3.83
N VAL A 546 30.65 -7.06 2.73
CA VAL A 546 31.75 -7.51 1.84
C VAL A 546 33.12 -7.29 2.53
N SER A 547 33.36 -6.14 3.14
CA SER A 547 34.65 -5.80 3.73
C SER A 547 34.94 -6.58 5.01
N ARG A 548 33.92 -7.02 5.74
CA ARG A 548 34.05 -7.92 6.90
C ARG A 548 34.63 -9.28 6.47
N SER A 549 34.21 -9.80 5.33
CA SER A 549 34.76 -11.06 4.79
C SER A 549 36.22 -10.98 4.44
N GLU A 550 36.74 -9.77 4.18
CA GLU A 550 38.15 -9.49 3.86
C GLU A 550 38.99 -9.05 5.07
N GLN A 551 38.44 -9.07 6.30
CA GLN A 551 39.09 -8.63 7.55
C GLN A 551 39.67 -7.21 7.53
N LYS A 552 39.15 -6.31 6.70
CA LYS A 552 39.66 -4.94 6.54
C LYS A 552 39.07 -3.94 7.53
N ILE A 553 37.92 -4.23 8.14
CA ILE A 553 37.18 -3.28 9.00
C ILE A 553 36.73 -4.02 10.28
N ARG A 554 36.85 -3.36 11.42
CA ARG A 554 36.39 -3.89 12.70
C ARG A 554 34.89 -3.66 12.83
N PRO A 555 34.11 -4.63 13.39
CA PRO A 555 32.68 -4.44 13.65
C PRO A 555 32.36 -3.17 14.43
N GLU A 556 33.17 -2.87 15.45
CA GLU A 556 33.01 -1.75 16.38
C GLU A 556 33.05 -0.39 15.69
N ASP A 557 33.76 -0.27 14.54
CA ASP A 557 33.93 0.99 13.81
C ASP A 557 32.72 1.36 12.94
N ILE A 558 31.81 0.41 12.63
CA ILE A 558 30.70 0.63 11.68
C ILE A 558 29.33 0.34 12.30
N GLU A 559 29.19 -0.63 13.21
CA GLU A 559 27.88 -1.01 13.78
C GLU A 559 27.21 0.16 14.53
N GLY A 560 27.99 0.99 15.23
CA GLY A 560 27.50 2.20 15.87
C GLY A 560 26.96 3.21 14.84
N PRO A 561 27.81 3.71 13.91
CA PRO A 561 27.37 4.65 12.88
C PRO A 561 26.19 4.16 12.03
N VAL A 562 26.14 2.89 11.65
CA VAL A 562 25.01 2.32 10.88
C VAL A 562 23.71 2.35 11.68
N ARG A 563 23.78 2.00 12.97
CA ARG A 563 22.62 2.09 13.86
C ARG A 563 22.15 3.54 14.03
N ASP A 564 23.09 4.46 14.22
CA ASP A 564 22.77 5.89 14.39
C ASP A 564 22.16 6.47 13.12
N MET A 565 22.68 6.11 11.92
CA MET A 565 22.06 6.48 10.64
C MET A 565 20.66 5.94 10.51
N ARG A 566 20.41 4.68 10.89
CA ARG A 566 19.08 4.08 10.83
C ARG A 566 18.10 4.83 11.73
N THR A 567 18.50 5.12 12.97
CA THR A 567 17.69 5.92 13.90
C THR A 567 17.37 7.29 13.34
N THR A 568 18.36 7.98 12.75
CA THR A 568 18.15 9.29 12.12
C THR A 568 17.18 9.22 10.94
N ILE A 569 17.25 8.19 10.11
CA ILE A 569 16.32 7.98 8.99
C ILE A 569 14.88 7.74 9.52
N ASP A 570 14.73 6.93 10.57
CA ASP A 570 13.43 6.68 11.19
C ASP A 570 12.84 7.96 11.80
N GLU A 571 13.66 8.80 12.45
CA GLU A 571 13.25 10.12 12.96
C GLU A 571 12.84 11.08 11.83
N LEU A 572 13.60 11.12 10.72
CA LEU A 572 13.26 11.93 9.55
C LEU A 572 11.96 11.48 8.89
N ARG A 573 11.72 10.18 8.81
CA ARG A 573 10.43 9.64 8.33
C ARG A 573 9.26 10.07 9.21
N ALA A 574 9.39 9.90 10.51
CA ALA A 574 8.36 10.32 11.45
C ALA A 574 8.07 11.82 11.35
N MET A 575 9.10 12.65 11.15
CA MET A 575 8.95 14.08 10.94
C MET A 575 8.28 14.42 9.60
N HIS A 576 8.67 13.75 8.52
CA HIS A 576 8.07 13.88 7.20
C HIS A 576 6.56 13.54 7.24
N ASP A 577 6.20 12.40 7.83
CA ASP A 577 4.81 11.95 7.91
C ASP A 577 3.97 12.93 8.73
N LYS A 578 4.52 13.45 9.84
CA LYS A 578 3.88 14.48 10.65
C LYS A 578 3.67 15.79 9.88
N LEU A 579 4.69 16.28 9.16
CA LEU A 579 4.57 17.49 8.34
C LEU A 579 3.55 17.32 7.22
N ARG A 580 3.51 16.17 6.58
CA ARG A 580 2.52 15.86 5.56
C ARG A 580 1.10 15.86 6.12
N GLU A 581 0.90 15.30 7.32
CA GLU A 581 -0.38 15.35 8.03
C GLU A 581 -0.76 16.80 8.39
N GLU A 582 0.15 17.59 8.93
CA GLU A 582 -0.09 19.00 9.28
C GLU A 582 -0.42 19.86 8.04
N ILE A 583 0.25 19.64 6.89
CA ILE A 583 -0.05 20.35 5.64
C ILE A 583 -1.41 19.91 5.09
N ALA A 584 -1.72 18.62 5.11
CA ALA A 584 -3.02 18.12 4.68
C ALA A 584 -4.15 18.71 5.54
N ASP A 585 -3.97 18.77 6.84
CA ASP A 585 -4.93 19.37 7.78
C ASP A 585 -5.06 20.88 7.55
N ALA A 586 -3.95 21.61 7.41
CA ALA A 586 -3.97 23.05 7.14
C ALA A 586 -4.58 23.38 5.76
N THR A 587 -4.31 22.58 4.74
CA THR A 587 -4.92 22.71 3.41
C THR A 587 -6.42 22.47 3.46
N HIS A 588 -6.82 21.45 4.21
CA HIS A 588 -8.23 21.14 4.43
C HIS A 588 -8.94 22.23 5.25
N ASP A 589 -8.33 22.70 6.33
CA ASP A 589 -8.84 23.80 7.13
C ASP A 589 -8.94 25.11 6.33
N ALA A 590 -7.99 25.40 5.48
CA ALA A 590 -8.03 26.56 4.58
C ALA A 590 -9.13 26.42 3.51
N ALA A 591 -9.29 25.23 2.96
CA ALA A 591 -10.34 24.94 1.97
C ALA A 591 -11.74 24.92 2.58
N THR A 592 -11.87 24.46 3.84
CA THR A 592 -13.14 24.38 4.56
C THR A 592 -13.43 25.62 5.40
N SER A 593 -12.42 26.41 5.76
CA SER A 593 -12.59 27.58 6.60
C SER A 593 -13.30 28.73 5.88
N GLY A 594 -13.68 28.67 4.61
CA GLY A 594 -14.57 29.67 3.97
C GLY A 594 -14.68 31.04 4.66
N SER A 595 -13.85 31.24 5.68
CA SER A 595 -13.90 32.31 6.63
C SER A 595 -13.58 33.65 5.99
N ALA A 596 -12.70 33.68 4.99
CA ALA A 596 -12.42 34.90 4.26
C ALA A 596 -13.60 35.28 3.35
N ASP A 597 -14.09 34.32 2.54
CA ASP A 597 -15.24 34.54 1.65
C ASP A 597 -16.51 34.84 2.42
N GLN A 598 -16.71 34.20 3.57
CA GLN A 598 -17.86 34.46 4.43
C GLN A 598 -17.77 35.82 5.13
N ALA A 599 -16.59 36.21 5.65
CA ALA A 599 -16.35 37.51 6.23
C ALA A 599 -16.47 38.66 5.20
N GLU A 600 -15.97 38.42 3.97
CA GLU A 600 -16.14 39.35 2.84
C GLU A 600 -17.61 39.46 2.43
N HIS A 601 -18.35 38.37 2.39
CA HIS A 601 -19.78 38.35 2.11
C HIS A 601 -20.59 39.10 3.18
N GLU A 602 -20.32 38.85 4.48
CA GLU A 602 -20.95 39.58 5.56
C GLU A 602 -20.65 41.08 5.51
N THR A 603 -19.43 41.45 5.11
CA THR A 603 -19.04 42.85 4.93
C THR A 603 -19.74 43.48 3.73
N ALA A 604 -19.92 42.74 2.63
CA ALA A 604 -20.68 43.18 1.47
C ALA A 604 -22.18 43.37 1.80
N LEU A 605 -22.76 42.52 2.64
CA LEU A 605 -24.14 42.70 3.12
C LEU A 605 -24.29 43.95 4.01
N LYS A 606 -23.34 44.21 4.92
CA LYS A 606 -23.30 45.44 5.75
C LYS A 606 -23.18 46.69 4.86
N LEU A 607 -22.31 46.64 3.86
CA LEU A 607 -22.19 47.71 2.87
C LEU A 607 -23.51 47.94 2.10
N SER A 608 -24.19 46.87 1.70
CA SER A 608 -25.51 46.96 1.06
C SER A 608 -26.55 47.63 1.94
N ASP A 609 -26.53 47.36 3.24
CA ASP A 609 -27.43 47.98 4.21
C ASP A 609 -27.15 49.48 4.41
N VAL A 610 -25.88 49.89 4.46
CA VAL A 610 -25.51 51.33 4.51
C VAL A 610 -25.97 52.05 3.24
N LEU A 611 -25.72 51.47 2.06
CA LEU A 611 -26.19 52.01 0.78
C LEU A 611 -27.71 52.16 0.72
N ARG A 612 -28.49 51.25 1.28
CA ARG A 612 -29.94 51.34 1.39
C ARG A 612 -30.37 52.52 2.28
N GLN A 613 -29.64 52.77 3.40
CA GLN A 613 -29.92 53.88 4.26
C GLN A 613 -29.60 55.22 3.57
N GLU A 614 -28.47 55.35 2.88
CA GLU A 614 -28.15 56.53 2.08
C GLU A 614 -29.23 56.78 1.00
N LEU A 615 -29.60 55.76 0.24
CA LEU A 615 -30.63 55.82 -0.78
C LEU A 615 -32.02 56.22 -0.23
N ALA A 616 -32.38 55.78 0.98
CA ALA A 616 -33.65 56.17 1.60
C ALA A 616 -33.72 57.68 1.91
N ILE A 617 -32.58 58.29 2.34
CA ILE A 617 -32.47 59.72 2.57
C ILE A 617 -32.53 60.48 1.20
N GLU A 618 -31.79 59.99 0.22
CA GLU A 618 -31.71 60.59 -1.11
C GLU A 618 -33.03 60.54 -1.86
N GLN A 619 -33.78 59.44 -1.76
CA GLN A 619 -35.13 59.33 -2.32
C GLN A 619 -36.09 60.33 -1.74
N LYS A 620 -36.01 60.60 -0.41
CA LYS A 620 -36.81 61.70 0.23
C LYS A 620 -36.40 63.07 -0.29
N ALA A 621 -35.12 63.34 -0.41
CA ALA A 621 -34.61 64.58 -0.98
C ALA A 621 -35.03 64.79 -2.43
N ALA A 622 -35.05 63.74 -3.22
CA ALA A 622 -35.46 63.73 -4.62
C ALA A 622 -36.94 64.10 -4.85
N LEU A 623 -37.77 63.95 -3.83
CA LEU A 623 -39.17 64.43 -3.92
C LEU A 623 -39.25 65.95 -4.12
N ARG A 624 -38.22 66.71 -3.83
CA ARG A 624 -38.12 68.16 -4.06
C ARG A 624 -37.66 68.54 -5.46
N LEU A 625 -37.22 67.57 -6.29
CA LEU A 625 -36.83 67.76 -7.66
C LEU A 625 -38.05 67.90 -8.57
N SER A 626 -37.87 68.57 -9.70
CA SER A 626 -38.88 68.70 -10.80
C SER A 626 -38.22 68.54 -12.14
N GLY A 627 -39.03 68.27 -13.18
CA GLY A 627 -38.58 68.19 -14.55
C GLY A 627 -37.72 66.97 -14.88
N THR A 628 -36.65 67.15 -15.65
CA THR A 628 -35.76 66.11 -16.13
C THR A 628 -35.03 65.40 -15.04
N ASP A 629 -34.60 66.12 -14.01
CA ASP A 629 -33.81 65.55 -12.90
C ASP A 629 -34.65 64.62 -12.03
N ARG A 630 -35.92 64.97 -11.81
CA ARG A 630 -36.88 64.07 -11.17
C ARG A 630 -37.10 62.78 -11.98
N ALA A 631 -37.32 62.90 -13.30
CA ALA A 631 -37.52 61.75 -14.15
C ALA A 631 -36.30 60.81 -14.21
N GLN A 632 -35.09 61.38 -14.12
CA GLN A 632 -33.88 60.58 -14.03
C GLN A 632 -33.78 59.80 -12.71
N VAL A 633 -34.04 60.44 -11.54
CA VAL A 633 -34.03 59.75 -10.27
C VAL A 633 -35.12 58.67 -10.21
N ASP A 634 -36.33 58.94 -10.72
CA ASP A 634 -37.42 57.97 -10.77
C ASP A 634 -37.00 56.72 -11.57
N ARG A 635 -36.34 56.93 -12.73
CA ARG A 635 -35.80 55.80 -13.56
C ARG A 635 -34.73 54.99 -12.82
N ILE A 636 -33.82 55.67 -12.08
CA ILE A 636 -32.80 54.96 -11.23
C ILE A 636 -33.49 54.22 -10.11
N ASN A 637 -34.52 54.77 -9.50
CA ASN A 637 -35.30 54.11 -8.43
C ASN A 637 -35.96 52.80 -8.96
N ASP A 638 -36.47 52.80 -10.21
CA ASP A 638 -37.02 51.59 -10.84
C ASP A 638 -35.91 50.51 -11.00
N LEU A 639 -34.68 50.93 -11.27
CA LEU A 639 -33.53 50.01 -11.38
C LEU A 639 -33.08 49.51 -10.03
N LEU A 640 -33.10 50.35 -8.98
CA LEU A 640 -32.86 49.97 -7.59
C LEU A 640 -33.86 48.94 -7.09
N ALA A 641 -35.14 49.11 -7.42
CA ALA A 641 -36.17 48.11 -7.09
C ALA A 641 -35.89 46.73 -7.77
N ARG A 642 -35.25 46.71 -8.92
CA ARG A 642 -34.77 45.45 -9.53
C ARG A 642 -33.58 44.88 -8.78
N CYS A 643 -32.64 45.71 -8.33
CA CYS A 643 -31.54 45.24 -7.47
C CYS A 643 -32.09 44.58 -6.20
N ASP A 644 -33.12 45.18 -5.57
CA ASP A 644 -33.75 44.61 -4.37
C ASP A 644 -34.46 43.27 -4.68
N ALA A 645 -35.10 43.15 -5.85
CA ALA A 645 -35.70 41.89 -6.27
C ALA A 645 -34.66 40.78 -6.52
N ILE A 646 -33.49 41.13 -7.06
CA ILE A 646 -32.36 40.19 -7.23
C ILE A 646 -31.80 39.79 -5.87
N ASP A 647 -31.61 40.72 -4.94
CA ASP A 647 -31.16 40.39 -3.60
C ASP A 647 -32.10 39.42 -2.87
N VAL A 648 -33.42 39.59 -3.02
CA VAL A 648 -34.41 38.63 -2.46
C VAL A 648 -34.22 37.23 -3.07
N GLN A 649 -33.95 37.13 -4.37
CA GLN A 649 -33.71 35.84 -5.02
C GLN A 649 -32.38 35.20 -4.56
N LEU A 650 -31.30 35.99 -4.45
CA LEU A 650 -29.99 35.53 -3.96
C LEU A 650 -30.06 35.06 -2.51
N ASN A 651 -30.72 35.83 -1.61
CA ASN A 651 -30.95 35.42 -0.23
C ASN A 651 -31.79 34.15 -0.10
N ALA A 652 -32.79 33.97 -0.95
CA ALA A 652 -33.57 32.74 -0.99
C ALA A 652 -32.74 31.56 -1.48
N PHE A 653 -31.86 31.79 -2.47
CA PHE A 653 -30.94 30.78 -2.97
C PHE A 653 -29.91 30.39 -1.91
N ASP A 654 -29.25 31.32 -1.24
CA ASP A 654 -28.28 31.04 -0.15
C ASP A 654 -28.91 30.20 0.97
N LYS A 655 -30.14 30.52 1.37
CA LYS A 655 -30.90 29.69 2.33
C LYS A 655 -31.15 28.27 1.84
N ARG A 656 -31.39 28.08 0.53
CA ARG A 656 -31.53 26.74 -0.04
C ARG A 656 -30.21 25.97 0.00
N VAL A 657 -29.10 26.61 -0.33
CA VAL A 657 -27.75 26.01 -0.24
C VAL A 657 -27.46 25.61 1.23
N GLU A 658 -27.67 26.51 2.18
CA GLU A 658 -27.45 26.23 3.60
C GLU A 658 -28.36 25.09 4.12
N GLY A 659 -29.62 25.07 3.67
CA GLY A 659 -30.53 23.97 3.97
C GLY A 659 -30.03 22.61 3.47
N GLN A 660 -29.44 22.58 2.25
CA GLN A 660 -28.84 21.36 1.71
C GLN A 660 -27.58 20.94 2.43
N VAL A 661 -26.74 21.89 2.85
CA VAL A 661 -25.58 21.62 3.72
C VAL A 661 -26.05 20.93 5.00
N GLY A 662 -27.08 21.46 5.66
CA GLY A 662 -27.65 20.85 6.87
C GLY A 662 -28.14 19.42 6.67
N VAL A 663 -28.85 19.15 5.56
CA VAL A 663 -29.34 17.79 5.22
C VAL A 663 -28.17 16.81 4.99
N ARG A 664 -27.17 17.24 4.23
CA ARG A 664 -26.00 16.40 3.95
C ARG A 664 -25.17 16.14 5.21
N ILE A 665 -24.93 17.15 6.05
CA ILE A 665 -24.25 16.99 7.34
C ILE A 665 -25.01 16.01 8.22
N ALA A 666 -26.33 16.11 8.34
CA ALA A 666 -27.13 15.18 9.13
C ALA A 666 -27.00 13.72 8.61
N THR A 667 -26.85 13.57 7.30
CA THR A 667 -26.63 12.25 6.67
C THR A 667 -25.23 11.70 7.02
N VAL A 668 -24.19 12.51 6.88
CA VAL A 668 -22.81 12.13 7.22
C VAL A 668 -22.71 11.83 8.72
N THR A 669 -23.31 12.64 9.59
CA THR A 669 -23.32 12.39 11.06
C THR A 669 -23.94 11.04 11.40
N ARG A 670 -24.98 10.62 10.68
CA ARG A 670 -25.59 9.29 10.88
C ARG A 670 -24.62 8.16 10.50
N TYR A 671 -23.90 8.31 9.38
CA TYR A 671 -22.86 7.34 8.99
C TYR A 671 -21.72 7.31 10.01
N LEU A 672 -21.26 8.46 10.48
CA LEU A 672 -20.20 8.54 11.48
C LEU A 672 -20.61 7.92 12.82
N SER A 673 -21.86 8.09 13.26
CA SER A 673 -22.31 7.42 14.49
C SER A 673 -22.31 5.90 14.33
N GLY A 674 -22.72 5.36 13.17
CA GLY A 674 -22.60 3.94 12.86
C GLY A 674 -21.14 3.48 12.80
N ALA A 675 -20.26 4.25 12.16
CA ALA A 675 -18.83 3.94 12.10
C ALA A 675 -18.19 3.93 13.50
N LYS A 676 -18.53 4.89 14.39
CA LYS A 676 -18.08 4.89 15.78
C LYS A 676 -18.50 3.65 16.56
N GLU A 677 -19.73 3.21 16.37
CA GLU A 677 -20.22 1.98 17.00
C GLU A 677 -19.42 0.75 16.51
N GLN A 678 -19.18 0.67 15.21
CA GLN A 678 -18.35 -0.39 14.62
C GLN A 678 -16.90 -0.34 15.10
N LEU A 679 -16.30 0.85 15.20
CA LEU A 679 -14.93 1.04 15.71
C LEU A 679 -14.83 0.66 17.20
N ALA A 680 -15.86 0.99 18.01
CA ALA A 680 -15.92 0.57 19.41
C ALA A 680 -15.97 -0.95 19.53
N LEU A 681 -16.82 -1.62 18.72
CA LEU A 681 -16.92 -3.07 18.68
C LEU A 681 -15.61 -3.72 18.17
N ALA A 682 -14.97 -3.13 17.15
CA ALA A 682 -13.68 -3.57 16.66
C ALA A 682 -12.60 -3.45 17.73
N GLY A 683 -12.59 -2.34 18.50
CA GLY A 683 -11.68 -2.14 19.63
C GLY A 683 -11.88 -3.17 20.75
N GLU A 684 -13.12 -3.52 21.08
CA GLU A 684 -13.41 -4.57 22.06
C GLU A 684 -12.94 -5.96 21.58
N LYS A 685 -13.22 -6.28 20.31
CA LYS A 685 -12.73 -7.53 19.70
C LYS A 685 -11.21 -7.58 19.64
N LEU A 686 -10.57 -6.48 19.24
CA LEU A 686 -9.11 -6.38 19.22
C LEU A 686 -8.52 -6.54 20.62
N GLY A 687 -9.15 -5.97 21.66
CA GLY A 687 -8.76 -6.19 23.05
C GLY A 687 -8.79 -7.68 23.42
N SER A 688 -9.84 -8.38 23.04
CA SER A 688 -9.97 -9.84 23.24
C SER A 688 -8.90 -10.64 22.49
N VAL A 689 -8.64 -10.29 21.21
CA VAL A 689 -7.58 -10.90 20.39
C VAL A 689 -6.21 -10.64 20.99
N LEU A 690 -5.96 -9.43 21.51
CA LEU A 690 -4.70 -9.08 22.18
C LEU A 690 -4.46 -9.93 23.44
N ASP A 691 -5.48 -10.14 24.27
CA ASP A 691 -5.35 -10.95 25.48
C ASP A 691 -5.12 -12.42 25.15
N GLU A 692 -5.81 -12.94 24.15
CA GLU A 692 -5.57 -14.29 23.64
C GLU A 692 -4.19 -14.42 22.98
N SER A 693 -3.77 -13.45 22.18
CA SER A 693 -2.47 -13.41 21.53
C SER A 693 -1.32 -13.31 22.52
N LYS A 694 -1.48 -12.59 23.64
CA LYS A 694 -0.49 -12.56 24.73
C LYS A 694 -0.32 -13.94 25.35
N SER A 695 -1.41 -14.62 25.65
CA SER A 695 -1.36 -15.97 26.23
C SER A 695 -0.76 -16.99 25.26
N LEU A 696 -1.18 -16.98 24.00
CA LEU A 696 -0.64 -17.85 22.96
C LEU A 696 0.82 -17.48 22.63
N GLY A 697 1.11 -16.17 22.57
CA GLY A 697 2.43 -15.64 22.29
C GLY A 697 3.48 -16.01 23.33
N GLY A 698 3.11 -16.01 24.61
CA GLY A 698 3.98 -16.45 25.69
C GLY A 698 4.36 -17.92 25.57
N GLY A 699 3.38 -18.79 25.30
CA GLY A 699 3.61 -20.21 25.06
C GLY A 699 4.43 -20.51 23.80
N LEU A 700 4.13 -19.80 22.70
CA LEU A 700 4.90 -19.89 21.47
C LEU A 700 6.33 -19.37 21.64
N ALA A 701 6.53 -18.26 22.36
CA ALA A 701 7.85 -17.73 22.67
C ALA A 701 8.68 -18.73 23.47
N GLN A 702 8.10 -19.35 24.51
CA GLN A 702 8.78 -20.38 25.29
C GLN A 702 9.18 -21.59 24.42
N ALA A 703 8.26 -22.11 23.62
CA ALA A 703 8.54 -23.23 22.72
C ALA A 703 9.63 -22.87 21.71
N MET A 704 9.58 -21.67 21.17
CA MET A 704 10.57 -21.13 20.23
C MET A 704 11.96 -21.04 20.88
N PHE A 705 12.09 -20.39 22.05
CA PHE A 705 13.37 -20.25 22.74
C PHE A 705 13.97 -21.62 23.07
N THR A 706 13.14 -22.58 23.48
CA THR A 706 13.59 -23.96 23.76
C THR A 706 14.12 -24.61 22.49
N ARG A 707 13.38 -24.56 21.38
CA ARG A 707 13.77 -25.18 20.09
C ARG A 707 15.03 -24.54 19.52
N VAL A 708 15.13 -23.22 19.59
CA VAL A 708 16.31 -22.49 19.13
C VAL A 708 17.53 -22.83 19.97
N ALA A 709 17.38 -22.91 21.30
CA ALA A 709 18.47 -23.32 22.18
C ALA A 709 18.91 -24.76 21.89
N GLU A 710 17.98 -25.68 21.63
CA GLU A 710 18.28 -27.06 21.23
C GLU A 710 19.06 -27.13 19.91
N LYS A 711 18.67 -26.31 18.91
CA LYS A 711 19.40 -26.24 17.65
C LYS A 711 20.84 -25.72 17.81
N PHE A 712 21.02 -24.66 18.58
CA PHE A 712 22.36 -24.15 18.87
C PHE A 712 23.19 -25.17 19.66
N TYR A 713 22.56 -25.89 20.59
CA TYR A 713 23.22 -26.99 21.28
C TYR A 713 23.65 -28.10 20.33
N ASP A 714 22.78 -28.51 19.40
CA ASP A 714 23.14 -29.54 18.39
C ASP A 714 24.31 -29.10 17.52
N LEU A 715 24.37 -27.83 17.09
CA LEU A 715 25.50 -27.30 16.34
C LEU A 715 26.83 -27.37 17.15
N VAL A 716 26.78 -27.00 18.42
CA VAL A 716 27.94 -27.07 19.31
C VAL A 716 28.38 -28.51 19.50
N VAL A 717 27.45 -29.43 19.81
CA VAL A 717 27.76 -30.86 19.98
C VAL A 717 28.34 -31.49 18.72
N ARG A 718 27.76 -31.20 17.55
CA ARG A 718 28.27 -31.68 16.25
C ARG A 718 29.66 -31.11 15.94
N SER A 719 29.94 -29.87 16.34
CA SER A 719 31.26 -29.26 16.23
C SER A 719 32.28 -29.97 17.13
N ASP A 720 31.95 -30.23 18.41
CA ASP A 720 32.81 -30.93 19.37
C ASP A 720 33.09 -32.37 18.92
N VAL A 721 32.08 -33.09 18.43
CA VAL A 721 32.24 -34.41 17.82
C VAL A 721 33.21 -34.34 16.63
N GLY A 722 33.05 -33.34 15.76
CA GLY A 722 33.94 -33.10 14.65
C GLY A 722 35.40 -32.87 15.07
N ILE A 723 35.64 -32.09 16.14
CA ILE A 723 36.97 -31.84 16.69
C ILE A 723 37.58 -33.14 17.26
N ILE A 724 36.76 -33.97 17.92
CA ILE A 724 37.18 -35.28 18.41
C ILE A 724 37.58 -36.20 17.25
N ASP A 725 36.76 -36.26 16.23
CA ASP A 725 37.02 -37.07 15.01
C ASP A 725 38.31 -36.62 14.32
N VAL A 726 38.56 -35.31 14.23
CA VAL A 726 39.83 -34.77 13.71
C VAL A 726 41.01 -35.28 14.58
N SER A 727 40.87 -35.26 15.91
CA SER A 727 41.91 -35.71 16.82
C SER A 727 42.23 -37.19 16.63
N TRP A 728 41.23 -38.03 16.45
CA TRP A 728 41.40 -39.45 16.12
C TRP A 728 42.03 -39.64 14.74
N GLY A 729 41.62 -38.91 13.72
CA GLY A 729 42.20 -38.98 12.38
C GLY A 729 43.68 -38.59 12.37
N LEU A 730 44.06 -37.53 13.09
CA LEU A 730 45.45 -37.10 13.28
C LEU A 730 46.29 -38.20 14.01
N LYS A 731 45.75 -38.79 15.07
CA LYS A 731 46.39 -39.88 15.78
C LYS A 731 46.66 -41.07 14.84
N ASP A 732 45.67 -41.48 14.07
CA ASP A 732 45.75 -42.59 13.13
C ASP A 732 46.78 -42.32 12.05
N GLN A 733 46.78 -41.14 11.45
CA GLN A 733 47.76 -40.72 10.44
C GLN A 733 49.19 -40.77 11.00
N LYS A 734 49.39 -40.22 12.20
CA LYS A 734 50.72 -40.26 12.87
C LYS A 734 51.13 -41.67 13.22
N THR A 735 50.22 -42.54 13.68
CA THR A 735 50.49 -43.94 13.97
C THR A 735 50.91 -44.69 12.74
N GLN A 736 50.22 -44.50 11.62
CA GLN A 736 50.59 -45.09 10.32
C GLN A 736 51.96 -44.60 9.83
N ALA A 737 52.25 -43.30 10.00
CA ALA A 737 53.56 -42.73 9.66
C ALA A 737 54.69 -43.35 10.51
N VAL A 738 54.47 -43.46 11.85
CA VAL A 738 55.44 -44.11 12.76
C VAL A 738 55.63 -45.58 12.35
N THR A 739 54.57 -46.31 12.07
CA THR A 739 54.65 -47.72 11.63
C THR A 739 55.44 -47.87 10.31
N LYS A 740 55.18 -46.97 9.34
CA LYS A 740 55.93 -46.94 8.09
C LYS A 740 57.41 -46.61 8.28
N LEU A 741 57.72 -45.62 9.11
CA LEU A 741 59.10 -45.28 9.43
C LEU A 741 59.80 -46.39 10.18
N THR A 742 59.11 -47.08 11.08
CA THR A 742 59.68 -48.25 11.82
C THR A 742 59.94 -49.41 10.85
N SER A 743 59.06 -49.68 9.91
CA SER A 743 59.28 -50.71 8.91
C SER A 743 60.45 -50.39 7.96
N LEU A 744 60.58 -49.12 7.50
CA LEU A 744 61.74 -48.65 6.74
C LEU A 744 63.03 -48.79 7.53
N LYS A 745 63.06 -48.34 8.80
CA LYS A 745 64.20 -48.53 9.67
C LYS A 745 64.59 -50.00 9.80
N ASN A 746 63.62 -50.87 9.98
CA ASN A 746 63.93 -52.33 10.10
C ASN A 746 64.48 -52.93 8.80
N LEU A 747 64.03 -52.45 7.64
CA LEU A 747 64.55 -52.82 6.32
C LEU A 747 65.99 -52.35 6.13
N GLU A 748 66.28 -51.11 6.48
CA GLU A 748 67.63 -50.52 6.44
C GLU A 748 68.59 -51.24 7.41
N LEU A 749 68.13 -51.56 8.63
CA LEU A 749 68.92 -52.32 9.57
C LEU A 749 69.25 -53.74 9.09
N LYS A 750 68.29 -54.41 8.40
CA LYS A 750 68.55 -55.71 7.77
C LYS A 750 69.54 -55.60 6.62
N ALA A 751 69.41 -54.60 5.80
CA ALA A 751 70.37 -54.37 4.69
C ALA A 751 71.78 -54.11 5.22
N LEU A 752 71.88 -53.29 6.29
CA LEU A 752 73.14 -53.03 6.97
C LEU A 752 73.74 -54.30 7.60
N ASP A 753 72.91 -55.14 8.23
CA ASP A 753 73.36 -56.43 8.79
C ASP A 753 73.85 -57.39 7.70
N GLU A 754 73.19 -57.45 6.54
CA GLU A 754 73.63 -58.20 5.38
C GLU A 754 74.94 -57.66 4.79
N ASP A 755 75.11 -56.37 4.67
CA ASP A 755 76.34 -55.76 4.17
C ASP A 755 77.53 -56.00 5.18
N PHE A 756 77.18 -55.90 6.49
CA PHE A 756 78.16 -56.18 7.54
C PHE A 756 78.65 -57.68 7.47
N ARG A 757 77.76 -58.63 7.22
CA ARG A 757 78.10 -60.05 6.97
C ARG A 757 78.94 -60.23 5.77
N LYS A 758 78.69 -59.61 4.67
CA LYS A 758 79.51 -59.68 3.44
C LYS A 758 80.96 -59.21 3.72
N VAL A 759 81.12 -58.07 4.44
CA VAL A 759 82.43 -57.56 4.79
C VAL A 759 83.18 -58.54 5.71
N LEU A 760 82.51 -59.16 6.72
CA LEU A 760 83.11 -60.18 7.57
C LEU A 760 83.42 -61.49 6.82
N GLU A 761 82.80 -61.85 5.75
CA GLU A 761 83.08 -63.03 4.92
C GLU A 761 84.24 -62.76 3.91
N GLU A 762 84.44 -61.48 3.50
CA GLU A 762 85.58 -61.08 2.65
C GLU A 762 86.93 -61.05 3.41
N ASP A 763 86.88 -60.91 4.77
CA ASP A 763 88.11 -60.92 5.62
C ASP A 763 88.55 -62.35 6.01
N LYS A 764 87.99 -63.43 5.47
CA LYS A 764 88.42 -64.80 5.67
C LYS A 764 89.09 -65.37 4.42
#